data_42d067bf405ea50144891f3dc49460ec
#
_entry.id   42d067bf405ea50144891f3dc49460ec
#
_cell.length_a   1.000
_cell.length_b   1.000
_cell.length_c   1.000
_cell.angle_alpha   90.00
_cell.angle_beta   90.00
_cell.angle_gamma   90.00
#
_symmetry.space_group_name_H-M   'P 1'
#
loop_
_entity.id
_entity.type
_entity.pdbx_description
1 polymer ?
#
loop_
_entity_poly.entity_id
_entity_poly.type
_entity_poly.pdbx_seq_one_letter_code
_entity_poly.pdbx_strand_id
1 'polypeptide(L)'
;FPSPLPLEWTRAWYSDSDYEGWLGHGTHCRYDRTVESFEDEGVTMLRMEDGRAVPFPAIAPGGEFYLRSERTTLRRTDKGYEAYSHDTLLTCRFDMRDGRAWRLTHIENPDGLRVQLLFTNGRLSGLTDPAGRRVQVTTDGKGRITELSFVTEKGNEPLVSYTYDEAGNMTGITDALGKTTRMTYSGHLMTEKTDRNGDTYCWEYDGKGRCVHTYGRDGMMEGRIEYHPEKGYNLVTDSEGGTSTYRYTPDQLVTAEIDPLGNETRHSYTDYLEPYRTTDPEGGVTGYSYDGRGNLTGVTYPDGSGEMYIYDDKGRLTIYIDREGNKTVRLYDKERPHLVTGFIDAAGEVTELAYDEHGLPVTVSKGKRRSELSYDRDMNLEAWHEDGRRLGGWRHDARGRMTERTSPGYRTEYYHYDALDRLRRIDARDGNVIHLDYDSYDSITEARDARRHVRMGYNSVGSMTWREEAGQRVSFNYDGMDRLTEVVNEAGAGYLFGRDLAGNVTSERDYGGTGRTYHRDGCGRVTRMDRPGGRSTTYTYDAMGRVVTAAYHDGTKEEYGYDRNGLMVSADNGEARIRLERDPMGRVIRETAGLPGGDTFTQVMSVESEYSLYGERTRVRSSLGADMRLSYDSLGLVGGIKAEVESPEPDRASAEEGNTGKKNMQSWESGILRDDAGRETERFATGGIRITTDYDDMGLVRSRHVHSGERHTGWRSYRWDVGARLMSMRCNLSPEPVIFDYDGMCNLVRADYSLHESVFRTPDKVGNLYRDENRRDRTYDRGGRLISDGKFHYRYDCEGNLVHKSRRTPADMNSGSAGRIRKGLFGLFTSSEDNKNNDAGHAIPFADWQPGDTCYEWLANGMLAGVKTPDGRTVSFGYDALGRRVSKTVDGTVRRFGWDGNVVLHEWD
;
A
#
# COMPACT_ATOMS: atom_id res chain seq x y z
N PHE A 1 -12.29 -0.30 22.70
CA PHE A 1 -13.08 -1.51 22.45
C PHE A 1 -13.82 -1.34 21.12
N PRO A 2 -13.69 -2.26 20.16
CA PRO A 2 -14.34 -2.17 18.86
C PRO A 2 -15.87 -2.31 18.99
N SER A 3 -16.60 -1.43 18.34
CA SER A 3 -18.05 -1.46 18.14
C SER A 3 -18.44 -0.42 17.08
N PRO A 4 -19.68 -0.36 16.59
CA PRO A 4 -20.13 0.71 15.69
C PRO A 4 -19.97 2.12 16.25
N LEU A 5 -19.99 2.26 17.55
CA LEU A 5 -19.56 3.46 18.28
C LEU A 5 -18.49 3.05 19.30
N PRO A 6 -17.18 3.09 18.92
CA PRO A 6 -16.11 2.52 19.73
C PRO A 6 -15.85 3.33 21.02
N LEU A 7 -15.52 2.61 22.10
CA LEU A 7 -14.97 3.22 23.29
C LEU A 7 -13.46 3.35 23.11
N GLU A 8 -13.01 4.55 22.84
CA GLU A 8 -11.60 4.92 22.61
C GLU A 8 -11.12 5.84 23.72
N TRP A 9 -9.89 5.63 24.19
CA TRP A 9 -9.31 6.48 25.22
C TRP A 9 -8.09 7.21 24.67
N THR A 10 -8.28 8.47 24.27
CA THR A 10 -7.24 9.36 23.75
C THR A 10 -6.92 10.45 24.78
N ARG A 11 -5.71 10.96 24.71
CA ARG A 11 -5.25 12.09 25.54
C ARG A 11 -4.27 12.96 24.74
N ALA A 12 -4.37 14.25 24.97
CA ALA A 12 -3.47 15.26 24.39
C ALA A 12 -2.99 16.20 25.50
N TRP A 13 -1.72 16.59 25.43
CA TRP A 13 -1.15 17.58 26.33
C TRP A 13 -0.71 18.79 25.51
N TYR A 14 -1.01 20.01 26.05
CA TYR A 14 -0.62 21.27 25.43
C TYR A 14 0.12 22.14 26.43
N SER A 15 1.26 22.72 26.00
CA SER A 15 2.12 23.55 26.84
C SER A 15 1.51 24.91 27.20
N ASP A 16 0.53 25.38 26.45
CA ASP A 16 -0.17 26.64 26.59
C ASP A 16 -1.57 26.53 27.21
N SER A 17 -1.96 25.32 27.65
CA SER A 17 -3.26 25.06 28.26
C SER A 17 -3.20 25.18 29.78
N ASP A 18 -3.95 26.12 30.34
CA ASP A 18 -4.18 26.27 31.79
C ASP A 18 -5.29 25.37 32.34
N TYR A 19 -5.79 24.43 31.54
CA TYR A 19 -6.89 23.57 31.94
C TYR A 19 -6.49 22.54 32.99
N GLU A 20 -7.24 22.50 34.09
CA GLU A 20 -7.15 21.49 35.15
C GLU A 20 -8.31 20.49 34.99
N GLY A 21 -8.01 19.37 34.29
CA GLY A 21 -9.01 18.35 34.00
C GLY A 21 -8.82 17.03 34.73
N TRP A 22 -9.51 15.99 34.30
CA TRP A 22 -9.42 14.65 34.87
C TRP A 22 -8.01 14.02 34.75
N LEU A 23 -7.20 14.47 33.83
CA LEU A 23 -5.83 14.01 33.66
C LEU A 23 -4.76 15.02 34.10
N GLY A 24 -5.16 15.98 34.96
CA GLY A 24 -4.29 17.00 35.56
C GLY A 24 -4.11 18.20 34.63
N HIS A 25 -3.04 18.98 34.89
CA HIS A 25 -2.77 20.24 34.23
C HIS A 25 -2.41 20.06 32.74
N GLY A 26 -3.05 20.84 31.87
CA GLY A 26 -2.75 20.89 30.44
C GLY A 26 -3.04 19.59 29.67
N THR A 27 -3.55 18.54 30.33
CA THR A 27 -3.85 17.26 29.71
C THR A 27 -5.35 17.07 29.53
N HIS A 28 -5.75 16.83 28.28
CA HIS A 28 -7.13 16.64 27.87
C HIS A 28 -7.39 15.19 27.46
N CYS A 29 -8.63 14.74 27.57
CA CYS A 29 -9.09 13.47 27.01
C CYS A 29 -10.44 13.64 26.32
N ARG A 30 -10.73 12.70 25.40
CA ARG A 30 -11.94 12.69 24.55
C ARG A 30 -13.25 12.91 25.35
N TYR A 31 -13.31 12.46 26.59
CA TYR A 31 -14.53 12.48 27.41
C TYR A 31 -14.60 13.64 28.41
N ASP A 32 -13.50 14.35 28.66
CA ASP A 32 -13.47 15.50 29.55
C ASP A 32 -13.93 16.77 28.83
N ARG A 33 -15.18 16.75 28.36
CA ARG A 33 -15.83 17.81 27.60
C ARG A 33 -16.86 18.51 28.46
N THR A 34 -16.96 19.83 28.28
CA THR A 34 -17.89 20.68 29.00
C THR A 34 -18.55 21.72 28.11
N VAL A 35 -19.74 22.15 28.49
CA VAL A 35 -20.36 23.37 27.98
C VAL A 35 -20.47 24.36 29.14
N GLU A 36 -19.91 25.56 28.98
CA GLU A 36 -19.96 26.63 30.01
C GLU A 36 -20.74 27.81 29.49
N SER A 37 -21.71 28.31 30.25
CA SER A 37 -22.50 29.46 29.83
C SER A 37 -22.09 30.72 30.63
N PHE A 38 -21.74 31.76 29.91
CA PHE A 38 -21.37 33.10 30.35
C PHE A 38 -22.46 34.07 29.88
N GLU A 39 -23.65 33.96 30.50
CA GLU A 39 -24.86 34.70 30.10
C GLU A 39 -24.64 36.21 30.14
N ASP A 40 -23.85 36.72 31.13
CA ASP A 40 -23.49 38.14 31.24
C ASP A 40 -22.61 38.64 30.09
N GLU A 41 -21.86 37.77 29.49
CA GLU A 41 -20.96 38.07 28.36
C GLU A 41 -21.59 37.74 27.01
N GLY A 42 -22.76 37.11 26.98
CA GLY A 42 -23.46 36.66 25.78
C GLY A 42 -22.78 35.51 25.06
N VAL A 43 -21.98 34.67 25.76
CA VAL A 43 -21.17 33.58 25.18
C VAL A 43 -21.47 32.27 25.87
N THR A 44 -21.48 31.20 25.07
CA THR A 44 -21.46 29.80 25.53
C THR A 44 -20.18 29.12 24.97
N MET A 45 -19.34 28.58 25.85
CA MET A 45 -18.10 27.91 25.48
C MET A 45 -18.32 26.41 25.44
N LEU A 46 -18.01 25.76 24.30
CA LEU A 46 -17.95 24.31 24.16
C LEU A 46 -16.49 23.85 24.19
N ARG A 47 -16.12 23.01 25.14
CA ARG A 47 -14.83 22.33 25.13
C ARG A 47 -14.89 21.10 24.21
N MET A 48 -14.04 21.09 23.19
CA MET A 48 -13.92 20.02 22.21
C MET A 48 -13.09 18.85 22.75
N GLU A 49 -13.05 17.72 22.05
CA GLU A 49 -12.30 16.52 22.46
C GLU A 49 -10.77 16.72 22.48
N ASP A 50 -10.27 17.67 21.70
CA ASP A 50 -8.86 18.10 21.65
C ASP A 50 -8.51 19.13 22.73
N GLY A 51 -9.47 19.52 23.56
CA GLY A 51 -9.28 20.48 24.64
C GLY A 51 -9.51 21.95 24.27
N ARG A 52 -9.65 22.30 22.98
CA ARG A 52 -9.97 23.67 22.55
C ARG A 52 -11.31 24.11 23.12
N ALA A 53 -11.39 25.32 23.61
CA ALA A 53 -12.63 25.95 24.03
C ALA A 53 -13.17 26.84 22.89
N VAL A 54 -14.28 26.42 22.30
CA VAL A 54 -14.86 27.05 21.11
C VAL A 54 -16.05 27.93 21.53
N PRO A 55 -16.06 29.25 21.20
CA PRO A 55 -17.13 30.17 21.55
C PRO A 55 -18.34 30.05 20.62
N PHE A 56 -19.53 29.97 21.23
CA PHE A 56 -20.84 30.09 20.60
C PHE A 56 -21.54 31.31 21.13
N PRO A 57 -22.47 31.94 20.41
CA PRO A 57 -23.38 32.93 21.00
C PRO A 57 -24.16 32.30 22.17
N ALA A 58 -24.60 33.11 23.14
CA ALA A 58 -25.49 32.65 24.20
C ALA A 58 -26.78 32.06 23.61
N ILE A 59 -27.09 30.80 23.97
CA ILE A 59 -28.22 30.05 23.41
C ILE A 59 -29.36 30.06 24.44
N ALA A 60 -30.53 30.61 24.04
CA ALA A 60 -31.73 30.59 24.86
C ALA A 60 -32.25 29.16 25.07
N PRO A 61 -32.96 28.87 26.19
CA PRO A 61 -33.59 27.55 26.37
C PRO A 61 -34.46 27.16 25.15
N GLY A 62 -34.26 25.95 24.64
CA GLY A 62 -34.89 25.44 23.40
C GLY A 62 -34.29 25.97 22.07
N GLY A 63 -33.31 26.88 22.15
CA GLY A 63 -32.61 27.40 20.96
C GLY A 63 -31.43 26.55 20.53
N GLU A 64 -30.93 26.81 19.33
CA GLU A 64 -29.74 26.18 18.77
C GLU A 64 -28.93 27.14 17.91
N PHE A 65 -27.64 26.85 17.73
CA PHE A 65 -26.76 27.60 16.84
C PHE A 65 -25.81 26.63 16.10
N TYR A 66 -25.70 26.79 14.77
CA TYR A 66 -24.75 26.08 13.95
C TYR A 66 -23.49 26.90 13.73
N LEU A 67 -22.36 26.39 14.17
CA LEU A 67 -21.05 26.99 13.94
C LEU A 67 -20.37 26.33 12.75
N ARG A 68 -20.23 27.08 11.64
CA ARG A 68 -19.74 26.55 10.36
C ARG A 68 -18.29 26.07 10.42
N SER A 69 -17.40 26.82 11.09
CA SER A 69 -15.97 26.47 11.20
C SER A 69 -15.73 25.13 11.90
N GLU A 70 -16.60 24.75 12.85
CA GLU A 70 -16.52 23.48 13.59
C GLU A 70 -17.53 22.44 13.10
N ARG A 71 -18.36 22.80 12.10
CA ARG A 71 -19.47 21.96 11.57
C ARG A 71 -20.30 21.32 12.70
N THR A 72 -20.55 22.10 13.74
CA THR A 72 -21.20 21.64 14.98
C THR A 72 -22.41 22.50 15.29
N THR A 73 -23.56 21.86 15.58
CA THR A 73 -24.76 22.49 16.13
C THR A 73 -24.78 22.32 17.62
N LEU A 74 -24.79 23.41 18.37
CA LEU A 74 -24.99 23.42 19.81
C LEU A 74 -26.45 23.83 20.11
N ARG A 75 -27.16 22.98 20.86
CA ARG A 75 -28.56 23.20 21.28
C ARG A 75 -28.67 23.25 22.80
N ARG A 76 -29.45 24.17 23.34
CA ARG A 76 -29.81 24.23 24.76
C ARG A 76 -31.11 23.48 24.96
N THR A 77 -31.12 22.43 25.80
CA THR A 77 -32.28 21.62 26.14
C THR A 77 -32.78 21.98 27.54
N ASP A 78 -33.94 21.43 27.97
CA ASP A 78 -34.45 21.58 29.35
C ASP A 78 -33.53 20.91 30.39
N LYS A 79 -32.68 19.95 29.98
CA LYS A 79 -31.79 19.20 30.88
C LYS A 79 -30.34 19.69 30.83
N GLY A 80 -29.95 20.47 29.83
CA GLY A 80 -28.59 20.92 29.64
C GLY A 80 -28.29 21.30 28.19
N TYR A 81 -27.28 20.70 27.56
CA TYR A 81 -26.90 20.98 26.19
C TYR A 81 -26.69 19.71 25.36
N GLU A 82 -26.87 19.85 24.04
CA GLU A 82 -26.54 18.86 23.02
C GLU A 82 -25.63 19.48 22.00
N ALA A 83 -24.48 18.84 21.72
CA ALA A 83 -23.61 19.21 20.60
C ALA A 83 -23.66 18.10 19.54
N TYR A 84 -24.17 18.44 18.36
CA TYR A 84 -24.25 17.54 17.19
C TYR A 84 -23.18 17.90 16.19
N SER A 85 -22.29 16.93 15.91
CA SER A 85 -21.28 17.06 14.87
C SER A 85 -21.84 16.58 13.51
N HIS A 86 -21.80 17.46 12.51
CA HIS A 86 -22.26 17.13 11.16
C HIS A 86 -21.28 16.23 10.39
N ASP A 87 -20.01 16.16 10.82
CA ASP A 87 -19.00 15.30 10.20
C ASP A 87 -19.06 13.85 10.68
N THR A 88 -19.23 13.67 12.01
CA THR A 88 -19.26 12.34 12.63
C THR A 88 -20.68 11.82 12.85
N LEU A 89 -21.71 12.67 12.70
CA LEU A 89 -23.10 12.41 13.00
C LEU A 89 -23.35 12.03 14.46
N LEU A 90 -22.40 12.34 15.36
CA LEU A 90 -22.50 12.03 16.79
C LEU A 90 -23.14 13.18 17.56
N THR A 91 -23.96 12.83 18.54
CA THR A 91 -24.54 13.75 19.51
C THR A 91 -23.87 13.57 20.87
N CYS A 92 -23.25 14.64 21.38
CA CYS A 92 -22.72 14.71 22.74
C CYS A 92 -23.76 15.38 23.64
N ARG A 93 -24.12 14.71 24.74
CA ARG A 93 -25.11 15.21 25.72
C ARG A 93 -24.45 15.64 27.00
N PHE A 94 -24.80 16.85 27.46
CA PHE A 94 -24.24 17.51 28.63
C PHE A 94 -25.38 17.77 29.63
N ASP A 95 -25.76 16.73 30.38
CA ASP A 95 -26.94 16.74 31.28
C ASP A 95 -26.56 16.90 32.75
N MET A 96 -25.28 16.84 33.10
CA MET A 96 -24.82 16.98 34.49
C MET A 96 -24.25 18.37 34.75
N ARG A 97 -24.94 19.15 35.57
CA ARG A 97 -24.52 20.50 35.97
C ARG A 97 -23.46 20.47 37.06
N ASP A 98 -22.36 21.20 36.85
CA ASP A 98 -21.27 21.41 37.80
C ASP A 98 -20.88 22.89 37.81
N GLY A 99 -21.47 23.64 38.74
CA GLY A 99 -21.33 25.10 38.78
C GLY A 99 -21.88 25.78 37.51
N ARG A 100 -21.01 26.42 36.74
CA ARG A 100 -21.34 27.04 35.44
C ARG A 100 -21.24 26.05 34.27
N ALA A 101 -20.52 24.94 34.48
CA ALA A 101 -20.29 23.95 33.46
C ALA A 101 -21.39 22.89 33.42
N TRP A 102 -21.61 22.35 32.24
CA TRP A 102 -22.41 21.15 32.01
C TRP A 102 -21.43 20.09 31.45
N ARG A 103 -21.31 18.95 32.16
CA ARG A 103 -20.38 17.85 31.81
C ARG A 103 -21.03 16.90 30.85
N LEU A 104 -20.21 16.32 29.97
CA LEU A 104 -20.58 15.23 29.07
C LEU A 104 -21.09 14.03 29.89
N THR A 105 -22.25 13.48 29.53
CA THR A 105 -22.85 12.28 30.15
C THR A 105 -22.85 11.09 29.21
N HIS A 106 -23.02 11.32 27.93
CA HIS A 106 -22.90 10.27 26.91
C HIS A 106 -22.68 10.85 25.51
N ILE A 107 -22.15 10.00 24.66
CA ILE A 107 -22.03 10.21 23.20
C ILE A 107 -22.95 9.18 22.55
N GLU A 108 -23.77 9.61 21.61
CA GLU A 108 -24.77 8.80 20.95
C GLU A 108 -24.63 8.91 19.42
N ASN A 109 -24.76 7.78 18.70
CA ASN A 109 -24.87 7.80 17.25
C ASN A 109 -26.35 7.89 16.80
N PRO A 110 -26.65 8.09 15.51
CA PRO A 110 -28.03 8.18 15.03
C PRO A 110 -28.88 6.91 15.21
N ASP A 111 -28.28 5.74 15.38
CA ASP A 111 -28.97 4.47 15.66
C ASP A 111 -29.24 4.24 17.15
N GLY A 112 -28.89 5.20 18.02
CA GLY A 112 -29.15 5.16 19.45
C GLY A 112 -28.11 4.38 20.26
N LEU A 113 -26.99 3.95 19.64
CA LEU A 113 -25.87 3.36 20.34
C LEU A 113 -25.15 4.43 21.16
N ARG A 114 -24.74 4.08 22.41
CA ARG A 114 -24.19 5.06 23.36
C ARG A 114 -22.90 4.59 24.00
N VAL A 115 -21.94 5.51 24.08
CA VAL A 115 -20.86 5.45 25.08
C VAL A 115 -21.32 6.31 26.28
N GLN A 116 -21.53 5.69 27.43
CA GLN A 116 -22.07 6.34 28.61
C GLN A 116 -20.98 6.58 29.67
N LEU A 117 -20.99 7.77 30.28
CA LEU A 117 -20.13 8.14 31.39
C LEU A 117 -20.89 7.94 32.71
N LEU A 118 -20.28 7.23 33.65
CA LEU A 118 -20.86 6.93 34.96
C LEU A 118 -20.21 7.82 36.02
N PHE A 119 -21.04 8.46 36.87
CA PHE A 119 -20.57 9.35 37.92
C PHE A 119 -21.02 8.85 39.30
N THR A 120 -20.13 8.96 40.28
CA THR A 120 -20.40 8.69 41.68
C THR A 120 -19.93 9.88 42.50
N ASN A 121 -20.84 10.50 43.26
CA ASN A 121 -20.54 11.70 44.05
C ASN A 121 -19.92 12.85 43.23
N GLY A 122 -20.38 13.05 41.97
CA GLY A 122 -19.89 14.08 41.06
C GLY A 122 -18.55 13.77 40.40
N ARG A 123 -17.93 12.61 40.63
CA ARG A 123 -16.67 12.17 40.02
C ARG A 123 -16.92 11.07 39.01
N LEU A 124 -16.14 11.06 37.91
CA LEU A 124 -16.16 9.98 36.92
C LEU A 124 -15.77 8.68 37.62
N SER A 125 -16.61 7.64 37.54
CA SER A 125 -16.39 6.33 38.15
C SER A 125 -16.36 5.18 37.13
N GLY A 126 -16.73 5.43 35.88
CA GLY A 126 -16.68 4.42 34.84
C GLY A 126 -17.20 4.91 33.51
N LEU A 127 -16.96 4.07 32.49
CA LEU A 127 -17.45 4.20 31.13
C LEU A 127 -18.11 2.89 30.72
N THR A 128 -19.16 2.98 29.89
CA THR A 128 -19.81 1.79 29.30
C THR A 128 -19.96 2.01 27.81
N ASP A 129 -19.58 1.03 27.02
CA ASP A 129 -19.75 1.06 25.57
C ASP A 129 -21.12 0.51 25.12
N PRO A 130 -21.46 0.57 23.80
CA PRO A 130 -22.74 0.07 23.31
C PRO A 130 -22.98 -1.43 23.51
N ALA A 131 -21.93 -2.24 23.59
CA ALA A 131 -22.01 -3.68 23.87
C ALA A 131 -22.21 -4.00 25.37
N GLY A 132 -22.20 -2.98 26.23
CA GLY A 132 -22.32 -3.13 27.69
C GLY A 132 -20.98 -3.43 28.38
N ARG A 133 -19.85 -3.39 27.68
CA ARG A 133 -18.52 -3.55 28.28
C ARG A 133 -18.20 -2.33 29.14
N ARG A 134 -17.66 -2.59 30.32
CA ARG A 134 -17.46 -1.55 31.36
C ARG A 134 -15.96 -1.35 31.63
N VAL A 135 -15.55 -0.08 31.62
CA VAL A 135 -14.29 0.39 32.16
C VAL A 135 -14.53 1.07 33.47
N GLN A 136 -13.92 0.61 34.56
CA GLN A 136 -13.92 1.26 35.85
C GLN A 136 -12.86 2.36 35.89
N VAL A 137 -13.18 3.50 36.46
CA VAL A 137 -12.30 4.65 36.63
C VAL A 137 -12.04 4.85 38.13
N THR A 138 -10.78 4.88 38.54
CA THR A 138 -10.33 5.23 39.89
C THR A 138 -9.76 6.64 39.87
N THR A 139 -10.11 7.46 40.86
CA THR A 139 -9.64 8.85 40.96
C THR A 139 -8.99 9.11 42.33
N ASP A 140 -8.07 10.08 42.38
CA ASP A 140 -7.47 10.58 43.63
C ASP A 140 -8.40 11.54 44.41
N GLY A 141 -7.90 12.08 45.51
CA GLY A 141 -8.62 13.04 46.37
C GLY A 141 -9.01 14.34 45.64
N LYS A 142 -8.26 14.75 44.62
CA LYS A 142 -8.53 15.92 43.77
C LYS A 142 -9.47 15.62 42.60
N GLY A 143 -9.84 14.35 42.36
CA GLY A 143 -10.69 13.91 41.23
C GLY A 143 -9.94 13.59 39.93
N ARG A 144 -8.62 13.54 39.98
CA ARG A 144 -7.80 13.14 38.82
C ARG A 144 -7.80 11.62 38.66
N ILE A 145 -7.85 11.13 37.44
CA ILE A 145 -7.86 9.70 37.13
C ILE A 145 -6.50 9.10 37.47
N THR A 146 -6.48 8.07 38.30
CA THR A 146 -5.26 7.32 38.64
C THR A 146 -5.22 5.96 38.01
N GLU A 147 -6.35 5.36 37.63
CA GLU A 147 -6.37 4.05 36.97
C GLU A 147 -7.64 3.85 36.13
N LEU A 148 -7.49 3.18 35.01
CA LEU A 148 -8.58 2.59 34.22
C LEU A 148 -8.41 1.07 34.21
N SER A 149 -9.49 0.35 34.51
CA SER A 149 -9.52 -1.11 34.56
C SER A 149 -10.73 -1.66 33.80
N PHE A 150 -10.53 -2.72 33.02
CA PHE A 150 -11.62 -3.44 32.36
C PHE A 150 -12.31 -4.36 33.35
N VAL A 151 -13.64 -4.25 33.44
CA VAL A 151 -14.44 -5.04 34.36
C VAL A 151 -14.80 -6.38 33.74
N THR A 152 -14.35 -7.49 34.34
CA THR A 152 -14.68 -8.84 33.93
C THR A 152 -15.38 -9.61 35.04
N GLU A 153 -15.98 -10.77 34.74
CA GLU A 153 -16.57 -11.68 35.74
C GLU A 153 -15.55 -12.18 36.78
N LYS A 154 -14.26 -12.22 36.42
CA LYS A 154 -13.15 -12.71 37.26
C LYS A 154 -12.51 -11.60 38.09
N GLY A 155 -12.93 -10.35 37.92
CA GLY A 155 -12.34 -9.17 38.55
C GLY A 155 -11.95 -8.10 37.54
N ASN A 156 -11.28 -7.04 38.02
CA ASN A 156 -10.86 -5.93 37.19
C ASN A 156 -9.46 -6.20 36.62
N GLU A 157 -9.31 -6.02 35.32
CA GLU A 157 -8.04 -6.09 34.61
C GLU A 157 -7.51 -4.67 34.39
N PRO A 158 -6.32 -4.29 34.91
CA PRO A 158 -5.76 -2.96 34.67
C PRO A 158 -5.49 -2.72 33.19
N LEU A 159 -5.85 -1.52 32.72
CA LEU A 159 -5.57 -1.06 31.35
C LEU A 159 -4.43 -0.04 31.35
N VAL A 160 -4.53 0.99 32.20
CA VAL A 160 -3.55 2.05 32.30
C VAL A 160 -3.66 2.73 33.66
N SER A 161 -2.53 3.16 34.24
CA SER A 161 -2.49 3.99 35.46
C SER A 161 -1.66 5.24 35.25
N TYR A 162 -1.96 6.27 36.06
CA TYR A 162 -1.39 7.60 35.97
C TYR A 162 -0.84 8.07 37.31
N THR A 163 0.27 8.79 37.28
CA THR A 163 0.86 9.47 38.44
C THR A 163 1.01 10.97 38.17
N TYR A 164 0.96 11.76 39.22
CA TYR A 164 0.99 13.23 39.15
C TYR A 164 1.94 13.80 40.22
N ASP A 165 2.52 14.96 39.90
CA ASP A 165 3.25 15.76 40.87
C ASP A 165 2.31 16.62 41.75
N GLU A 166 2.86 17.39 42.71
CA GLU A 166 2.12 18.27 43.58
C GLU A 166 1.47 19.43 42.80
N ALA A 167 2.07 19.88 41.72
CA ALA A 167 1.57 20.94 40.83
C ALA A 167 0.46 20.47 39.89
N GLY A 168 0.18 19.17 39.83
CA GLY A 168 -0.91 18.62 39.02
C GLY A 168 -0.48 18.09 37.66
N ASN A 169 0.80 18.18 37.29
CA ASN A 169 1.30 17.64 36.03
C ASN A 169 1.31 16.10 36.05
N MET A 170 0.99 15.47 34.92
CA MET A 170 1.08 14.02 34.74
C MET A 170 2.54 13.59 34.61
N THR A 171 3.10 12.88 35.58
CA THR A 171 4.51 12.47 35.60
C THR A 171 4.74 11.04 35.14
N GLY A 172 3.70 10.23 35.05
CA GLY A 172 3.84 8.84 34.62
C GLY A 172 2.59 8.25 34.03
N ILE A 173 2.77 7.38 33.05
CA ILE A 173 1.73 6.58 32.39
C ILE A 173 2.23 5.15 32.37
N THR A 174 1.59 4.27 33.14
CA THR A 174 1.97 2.85 33.24
C THR A 174 0.93 2.00 32.52
N ASP A 175 1.38 1.16 31.59
CA ASP A 175 0.53 0.26 30.81
C ASP A 175 0.15 -1.02 31.56
N ALA A 176 -0.69 -1.87 30.95
CA ALA A 176 -1.16 -3.12 31.53
C ALA A 176 -0.07 -4.17 31.80
N LEU A 177 1.13 -4.02 31.23
CA LEU A 177 2.30 -4.86 31.49
C LEU A 177 3.25 -4.24 32.53
N GLY A 178 2.90 -3.10 33.13
CA GLY A 178 3.68 -2.42 34.16
C GLY A 178 4.84 -1.58 33.61
N LYS A 179 4.88 -1.28 32.33
CA LYS A 179 5.86 -0.40 31.73
C LYS A 179 5.43 1.05 31.77
N THR A 180 6.32 1.94 32.18
CA THR A 180 5.98 3.34 32.45
C THR A 180 6.69 4.31 31.51
N THR A 181 5.91 5.15 30.84
CA THR A 181 6.38 6.40 30.24
C THR A 181 6.48 7.45 31.34
N ARG A 182 7.59 8.16 31.46
CA ARG A 182 7.84 9.20 32.46
C ARG A 182 7.94 10.57 31.81
N MET A 183 7.45 11.59 32.48
CA MET A 183 7.54 12.98 32.05
C MET A 183 8.07 13.85 33.20
N THR A 184 8.92 14.83 32.87
CA THR A 184 9.41 15.84 33.79
C THR A 184 9.03 17.24 33.32
N TYR A 185 8.93 18.17 34.25
CA TYR A 185 8.41 19.51 33.98
C TYR A 185 9.25 20.59 34.66
N SER A 186 9.29 21.76 34.04
CA SER A 186 9.70 23.02 34.67
C SER A 186 8.47 23.91 34.77
N GLY A 187 7.93 24.06 35.99
CA GLY A 187 6.55 24.57 36.18
C GLY A 187 5.53 23.61 35.56
N HIS A 188 4.84 24.06 34.51
CA HIS A 188 3.91 23.24 33.71
C HIS A 188 4.42 22.87 32.31
N LEU A 189 5.62 23.31 31.95
CA LEU A 189 6.23 23.01 30.65
C LEU A 189 6.98 21.66 30.72
N MET A 190 6.62 20.71 29.87
CA MET A 190 7.27 19.41 29.79
C MET A 190 8.67 19.56 29.21
N THR A 191 9.70 19.21 29.99
CA THR A 191 11.10 19.33 29.58
C THR A 191 11.68 18.03 29.08
N GLU A 192 11.12 16.89 29.50
CA GLU A 192 11.60 15.58 29.13
C GLU A 192 10.47 14.55 29.16
N LYS A 193 10.49 13.61 28.21
CA LYS A 193 9.67 12.42 28.18
C LYS A 193 10.53 11.21 27.91
N THR A 194 10.57 10.27 28.85
CA THR A 194 11.21 8.97 28.66
C THR A 194 10.14 7.93 28.40
N ASP A 195 10.25 7.23 27.28
CA ASP A 195 9.28 6.22 26.87
C ASP A 195 9.43 4.89 27.65
N ARG A 196 8.63 3.89 27.29
CA ARG A 196 8.63 2.57 27.91
C ARG A 196 9.86 1.72 27.62
N ASN A 197 10.62 2.03 26.54
CA ASN A 197 11.91 1.41 26.21
C ASN A 197 13.06 2.10 26.91
N GLY A 198 12.85 3.29 27.46
CA GLY A 198 13.87 4.11 28.12
C GLY A 198 14.52 5.14 27.18
N ASP A 199 13.93 5.36 26.00
CA ASP A 199 14.35 6.40 25.08
C ASP A 199 13.76 7.74 25.50
N THR A 200 14.59 8.79 25.47
CA THR A 200 14.27 10.11 26.00
C THR A 200 14.19 11.13 24.90
N TYR A 201 13.16 12.01 25.00
CA TYR A 201 12.93 13.16 24.17
C TYR A 201 12.80 14.43 25.01
N CYS A 202 13.47 15.51 24.60
CA CYS A 202 13.61 16.75 25.36
C CYS A 202 13.03 17.96 24.64
N TRP A 203 12.59 18.96 25.43
CA TRP A 203 12.05 20.25 24.95
C TRP A 203 12.66 21.39 25.76
N GLU A 204 13.06 22.48 25.06
CA GLU A 204 13.50 23.71 25.65
C GLU A 204 12.57 24.86 25.20
N TYR A 205 12.37 25.84 26.11
CA TYR A 205 11.38 26.88 25.93
C TYR A 205 12.03 28.27 26.07
N ASP A 206 11.45 29.23 25.36
CA ASP A 206 11.81 30.65 25.52
C ASP A 206 11.13 31.25 26.79
N GLY A 207 11.48 32.53 27.09
CA GLY A 207 10.89 33.24 28.24
C GLY A 207 9.36 33.50 28.14
N LYS A 208 8.70 33.13 27.03
CA LYS A 208 7.26 33.19 26.80
C LYS A 208 6.59 31.82 26.85
N GLY A 209 7.34 30.75 27.17
CA GLY A 209 6.84 29.39 27.23
C GLY A 209 6.66 28.71 25.86
N ARG A 210 7.19 29.28 24.78
CA ARG A 210 7.14 28.66 23.44
C ARG A 210 8.32 27.72 23.25
N CYS A 211 8.10 26.52 22.71
CA CYS A 211 9.14 25.56 22.43
C CYS A 211 10.10 26.10 21.33
N VAL A 212 11.38 26.18 21.61
CA VAL A 212 12.41 26.68 20.68
C VAL A 212 13.40 25.60 20.25
N HIS A 213 13.47 24.50 20.98
CA HIS A 213 14.38 23.40 20.68
C HIS A 213 13.78 22.09 21.12
N THR A 214 13.82 21.09 20.26
CA THR A 214 13.40 19.71 20.56
C THR A 214 14.48 18.75 20.09
N TYR A 215 14.72 17.65 20.83
CA TYR A 215 15.69 16.64 20.43
C TYR A 215 15.48 15.32 21.17
N GLY A 216 15.69 14.21 20.44
CA GLY A 216 15.81 12.89 21.02
C GLY A 216 17.25 12.51 21.38
N ARG A 217 17.45 11.26 21.79
CA ARG A 217 18.79 10.72 22.07
C ARG A 217 19.70 10.90 20.85
N ASP A 218 20.96 11.31 21.09
CA ASP A 218 21.99 11.52 20.07
C ASP A 218 21.61 12.51 18.96
N GLY A 219 20.70 13.47 19.26
CA GLY A 219 20.23 14.47 18.28
C GLY A 219 19.20 13.94 17.28
N MET A 220 18.65 12.76 17.51
CA MET A 220 17.57 12.19 16.66
C MET A 220 16.34 13.09 16.69
N MET A 221 15.81 13.40 15.51
CA MET A 221 14.64 14.28 15.33
C MET A 221 14.84 15.66 16.00
N GLU A 222 16.06 16.19 15.99
CA GLU A 222 16.35 17.54 16.50
C GLU A 222 15.61 18.58 15.65
N GLY A 223 14.97 19.54 16.32
CA GLY A 223 14.29 20.67 15.68
C GLY A 223 14.54 21.96 16.45
N ARG A 224 14.90 23.03 15.74
CA ARG A 224 15.04 24.39 16.28
C ARG A 224 14.00 25.29 15.67
N ILE A 225 13.29 26.07 16.48
CA ILE A 225 12.22 26.96 16.04
C ILE A 225 12.58 28.40 16.39
N GLU A 226 12.57 29.26 15.36
CA GLU A 226 12.72 30.70 15.52
C GLU A 226 11.39 31.38 15.19
N TYR A 227 10.84 32.14 16.13
CA TYR A 227 9.55 32.80 16.02
C TYR A 227 9.70 34.27 15.64
N HIS A 228 9.03 34.69 14.56
CA HIS A 228 8.96 36.11 14.10
C HIS A 228 7.51 36.57 13.97
N PRO A 229 6.71 36.56 15.08
CA PRO A 229 5.27 36.88 15.01
C PRO A 229 4.96 38.29 14.49
N GLU A 230 5.86 39.26 14.72
CA GLU A 230 5.73 40.64 14.20
C GLU A 230 5.86 40.71 12.65
N LYS A 231 6.44 39.66 12.04
CA LYS A 231 6.61 39.56 10.57
C LYS A 231 5.72 38.48 9.97
N GLY A 232 4.98 37.71 10.81
CA GLY A 232 4.03 36.69 10.38
C GLY A 232 4.71 35.42 9.82
N TYR A 233 5.89 35.04 10.33
CA TYR A 233 6.52 33.78 9.94
C TYR A 233 7.32 33.13 11.07
N ASN A 234 7.57 31.83 10.94
CA ASN A 234 8.49 31.03 11.79
C ASN A 234 9.49 30.30 10.90
N LEU A 235 10.71 30.10 11.44
CA LEU A 235 11.72 29.23 10.84
C LEU A 235 11.82 27.94 11.66
N VAL A 236 11.92 26.81 10.97
CA VAL A 236 12.11 25.52 11.60
C VAL A 236 13.33 24.86 10.94
N THR A 237 14.38 24.63 11.74
CA THR A 237 15.62 23.96 11.27
C THR A 237 15.63 22.55 11.81
N ASP A 238 15.80 21.56 10.95
CA ASP A 238 15.88 20.14 11.27
C ASP A 238 17.30 19.70 11.68
N SER A 239 17.46 18.42 12.07
CA SER A 239 18.75 17.83 12.50
C SER A 239 19.82 17.79 11.41
N GLU A 240 19.43 17.85 10.13
CA GLU A 240 20.35 17.87 8.98
C GLU A 240 20.69 19.32 8.53
N GLY A 241 20.19 20.32 9.25
CA GLY A 241 20.41 21.74 8.98
C GLY A 241 19.49 22.33 7.90
N GLY A 242 18.50 21.57 7.45
CA GLY A 242 17.46 22.06 6.53
C GLY A 242 16.53 23.05 7.24
N THR A 243 16.37 24.26 6.70
CA THR A 243 15.50 25.30 7.29
C THR A 243 14.28 25.55 6.43
N SER A 244 13.10 25.28 6.99
CA SER A 244 11.80 25.58 6.40
C SER A 244 11.22 26.87 6.97
N THR A 245 10.51 27.64 6.13
CA THR A 245 9.82 28.88 6.53
C THR A 245 8.32 28.70 6.43
N TYR A 246 7.60 28.99 7.52
CA TYR A 246 6.14 28.96 7.58
C TYR A 246 5.62 30.38 7.75
N ARG A 247 4.89 30.89 6.75
CA ARG A 247 4.20 32.19 6.82
C ARG A 247 2.74 31.95 7.23
N TYR A 248 2.20 32.82 8.08
CA TYR A 248 0.85 32.62 8.61
C TYR A 248 0.11 33.95 8.81
N THR A 249 -1.22 33.88 8.84
CA THR A 249 -2.11 34.99 9.19
C THR A 249 -2.11 35.26 10.70
N PRO A 250 -2.67 36.40 11.15
CA PRO A 250 -2.91 36.61 12.59
C PRO A 250 -3.74 35.51 13.26
N ASP A 251 -4.62 34.84 12.50
CA ASP A 251 -5.41 33.70 12.96
C ASP A 251 -4.62 32.38 12.91
N GLN A 252 -3.30 32.43 12.69
CA GLN A 252 -2.36 31.30 12.64
C GLN A 252 -2.61 30.29 11.51
N LEU A 253 -3.31 30.69 10.46
CA LEU A 253 -3.42 29.87 9.24
C LEU A 253 -2.17 30.00 8.39
N VAL A 254 -1.57 28.89 7.99
CA VAL A 254 -0.36 28.87 7.15
C VAL A 254 -0.71 29.33 5.73
N THR A 255 -0.14 30.45 5.29
CA THR A 255 -0.34 31.01 3.95
C THR A 255 0.74 30.65 2.96
N ALA A 256 1.93 30.31 3.43
CA ALA A 256 3.01 29.78 2.61
C ALA A 256 3.95 28.90 3.41
N GLU A 257 4.38 27.82 2.78
CA GLU A 257 5.43 26.91 3.23
C GLU A 257 6.59 26.98 2.23
N ILE A 258 7.78 27.32 2.72
CA ILE A 258 9.00 27.36 1.90
C ILE A 258 9.93 26.28 2.44
N ASP A 259 10.27 25.31 1.60
CA ASP A 259 11.17 24.22 1.95
C ASP A 259 12.64 24.68 2.08
N PRO A 260 13.58 23.81 2.56
CA PRO A 260 14.98 24.17 2.66
C PRO A 260 15.70 24.48 1.33
N LEU A 261 15.11 24.13 0.19
CA LEU A 261 15.63 24.43 -1.15
C LEU A 261 15.05 25.72 -1.73
N GLY A 262 14.07 26.36 -1.02
CA GLY A 262 13.44 27.60 -1.43
C GLY A 262 12.17 27.41 -2.27
N ASN A 263 11.66 26.18 -2.40
CA ASN A 263 10.40 25.91 -3.11
C ASN A 263 9.21 26.34 -2.25
N GLU A 264 8.30 27.15 -2.80
CA GLU A 264 7.20 27.75 -2.07
C GLU A 264 5.85 27.16 -2.47
N THR A 265 5.12 26.58 -1.50
CA THR A 265 3.70 26.24 -1.61
C THR A 265 2.87 27.33 -0.93
N ARG A 266 1.81 27.82 -1.60
CA ARG A 266 0.93 28.89 -1.07
C ARG A 266 -0.48 28.38 -0.83
N HIS A 267 -1.09 28.89 0.27
CA HIS A 267 -2.45 28.56 0.67
C HIS A 267 -3.28 29.84 0.82
N SER A 268 -4.56 29.74 0.47
CA SER A 268 -5.54 30.81 0.67
C SER A 268 -6.82 30.21 1.27
N TYR A 269 -7.49 30.99 2.10
CA TYR A 269 -8.63 30.54 2.89
C TYR A 269 -9.84 31.46 2.66
N THR A 270 -11.05 30.92 2.86
CA THR A 270 -12.29 31.68 2.92
C THR A 270 -12.39 32.45 4.25
N ASP A 271 -13.37 33.36 4.37
CA ASP A 271 -13.68 34.06 5.62
C ASP A 271 -14.13 33.08 6.75
N TYR A 272 -14.44 31.81 6.41
CA TYR A 272 -14.78 30.75 7.34
C TYR A 272 -13.61 29.83 7.66
N LEU A 273 -12.38 30.23 7.30
CA LEU A 273 -11.12 29.50 7.52
C LEU A 273 -11.01 28.19 6.70
N GLU A 274 -11.85 27.98 5.69
CA GLU A 274 -11.80 26.82 4.81
C GLU A 274 -10.75 27.05 3.71
N PRO A 275 -9.91 26.05 3.36
CA PRO A 275 -8.99 26.17 2.22
C PRO A 275 -9.78 26.41 0.93
N TYR A 276 -9.44 27.47 0.18
CA TYR A 276 -10.09 27.68 -1.12
C TYR A 276 -9.14 27.63 -2.31
N ARG A 277 -7.83 27.77 -2.05
CA ARG A 277 -6.83 27.71 -3.13
C ARG A 277 -5.49 27.26 -2.56
N THR A 278 -4.85 26.29 -3.26
CA THR A 278 -3.46 25.91 -3.04
C THR A 278 -2.69 26.11 -4.35
N THR A 279 -1.49 26.72 -4.28
CA THR A 279 -0.58 26.85 -5.42
C THR A 279 0.71 26.12 -5.10
N ASP A 280 1.10 25.17 -5.93
CA ASP A 280 2.34 24.41 -5.78
C ASP A 280 3.57 25.21 -6.24
N PRO A 281 4.81 24.75 -5.98
CA PRO A 281 6.04 25.45 -6.37
C PRO A 281 6.21 25.68 -7.87
N GLU A 282 5.61 24.85 -8.73
CA GLU A 282 5.65 25.00 -10.19
C GLU A 282 4.50 25.86 -10.75
N GLY A 283 3.67 26.42 -9.85
CA GLY A 283 2.56 27.30 -10.19
C GLY A 283 1.24 26.60 -10.50
N GLY A 284 1.15 25.29 -10.30
CA GLY A 284 -0.08 24.51 -10.42
C GLY A 284 -1.09 24.96 -9.35
N VAL A 285 -2.35 25.21 -9.75
CA VAL A 285 -3.40 25.73 -8.86
C VAL A 285 -4.50 24.70 -8.67
N THR A 286 -4.75 24.34 -7.40
CA THR A 286 -5.93 23.59 -6.98
C THR A 286 -6.90 24.53 -6.27
N GLY A 287 -8.16 24.57 -6.72
CA GLY A 287 -9.24 25.41 -6.16
C GLY A 287 -10.34 24.55 -5.53
N TYR A 288 -10.95 25.09 -4.45
CA TYR A 288 -12.03 24.43 -3.71
C TYR A 288 -13.23 25.36 -3.62
N SER A 289 -14.43 24.83 -3.69
CA SER A 289 -15.68 25.56 -3.54
C SER A 289 -16.59 24.91 -2.51
N TYR A 290 -17.36 25.71 -1.79
CA TYR A 290 -18.20 25.27 -0.70
C TYR A 290 -19.61 25.85 -0.81
N ASP A 291 -20.60 25.15 -0.25
CA ASP A 291 -21.96 25.67 -0.11
C ASP A 291 -22.10 26.58 1.16
N GLY A 292 -23.30 27.08 1.38
CA GLY A 292 -23.61 27.92 2.55
C GLY A 292 -23.48 27.21 3.90
N ARG A 293 -23.39 25.88 3.93
CA ARG A 293 -23.18 25.06 5.13
C ARG A 293 -21.73 24.62 5.33
N GLY A 294 -20.82 24.96 4.39
CA GLY A 294 -19.42 24.53 4.44
C GLY A 294 -19.19 23.13 3.86
N ASN A 295 -20.14 22.54 3.13
CA ASN A 295 -19.88 21.32 2.39
C ASN A 295 -19.06 21.61 1.14
N LEU A 296 -18.02 20.79 0.88
CA LEU A 296 -17.21 20.90 -0.33
C LEU A 296 -18.08 20.55 -1.56
N THR A 297 -18.31 21.53 -2.45
CA THR A 297 -19.14 21.34 -3.65
C THR A 297 -18.33 21.11 -4.92
N GLY A 298 -17.05 21.43 -4.92
CA GLY A 298 -16.19 21.19 -6.08
C GLY A 298 -14.72 21.36 -5.80
N VAL A 299 -13.91 20.65 -6.60
CA VAL A 299 -12.45 20.79 -6.66
C VAL A 299 -12.08 21.05 -8.11
N THR A 300 -11.27 22.10 -8.36
CA THR A 300 -10.70 22.39 -9.67
C THR A 300 -9.21 22.13 -9.62
N TYR A 301 -8.69 21.35 -10.55
CA TYR A 301 -7.30 20.91 -10.61
C TYR A 301 -6.43 21.77 -11.53
N PRO A 302 -5.08 21.67 -11.46
CA PRO A 302 -4.17 22.47 -12.28
C PRO A 302 -4.35 22.33 -13.79
N ASP A 303 -4.88 21.22 -14.29
CA ASP A 303 -5.21 20.99 -15.72
C ASP A 303 -6.58 21.56 -16.13
N GLY A 304 -7.30 22.24 -15.22
CA GLY A 304 -8.63 22.78 -15.43
C GLY A 304 -9.76 21.74 -15.33
N SER A 305 -9.45 20.47 -15.10
CA SER A 305 -10.47 19.47 -14.78
C SER A 305 -11.06 19.70 -13.38
N GLY A 306 -12.23 19.15 -13.10
CA GLY A 306 -12.83 19.34 -11.78
C GLY A 306 -13.77 18.22 -11.38
N GLU A 307 -13.96 18.09 -10.08
CA GLU A 307 -14.93 17.21 -9.44
C GLU A 307 -16.07 18.00 -8.84
N MET A 308 -17.26 17.42 -8.79
CA MET A 308 -18.44 18.07 -8.21
C MET A 308 -19.12 17.14 -7.19
N TYR A 309 -19.56 17.75 -6.10
CA TYR A 309 -20.25 17.11 -5.00
C TYR A 309 -21.60 17.79 -4.77
N ILE A 310 -22.70 17.04 -4.87
CA ILE A 310 -24.06 17.55 -4.74
C ILE A 310 -24.69 16.97 -3.50
N TYR A 311 -25.20 17.87 -2.65
CA TYR A 311 -25.81 17.52 -1.38
C TYR A 311 -27.32 17.77 -1.41
N ASP A 312 -28.06 17.03 -0.59
CA ASP A 312 -29.46 17.31 -0.35
C ASP A 312 -29.67 18.42 0.70
N ASP A 313 -30.93 18.71 0.99
CA ASP A 313 -31.34 19.73 1.98
C ASP A 313 -30.89 19.42 3.44
N LYS A 314 -30.54 18.14 3.72
CA LYS A 314 -29.99 17.68 5.00
C LYS A 314 -28.46 17.72 5.07
N GLY A 315 -27.79 18.11 3.96
CA GLY A 315 -26.33 18.16 3.85
C GLY A 315 -25.67 16.80 3.58
N ARG A 316 -26.42 15.79 3.09
CA ARG A 316 -25.87 14.47 2.73
C ARG A 316 -25.46 14.45 1.28
N LEU A 317 -24.28 13.89 0.98
CA LEU A 317 -23.77 13.74 -0.38
C LEU A 317 -24.65 12.75 -1.17
N THR A 318 -25.40 13.24 -2.16
CA THR A 318 -26.28 12.42 -2.99
C THR A 318 -25.66 12.08 -4.34
N ILE A 319 -24.83 12.97 -4.89
CA ILE A 319 -24.23 12.77 -6.22
C ILE A 319 -22.76 13.22 -6.15
N TYR A 320 -21.89 12.37 -6.67
CA TYR A 320 -20.52 12.68 -7.00
C TYR A 320 -20.30 12.61 -8.51
N ILE A 321 -19.65 13.60 -9.08
CA ILE A 321 -19.29 13.66 -10.50
C ILE A 321 -17.77 13.76 -10.58
N ASP A 322 -17.14 12.80 -11.24
CA ASP A 322 -15.69 12.75 -11.43
C ASP A 322 -15.21 13.73 -12.52
N ARG A 323 -13.90 13.80 -12.74
CA ARG A 323 -13.27 14.72 -13.70
C ARG A 323 -13.61 14.44 -15.17
N GLU A 324 -14.05 13.23 -15.53
CA GLU A 324 -14.56 12.85 -16.85
C GLU A 324 -16.07 13.12 -16.99
N GLY A 325 -16.76 13.50 -15.90
CA GLY A 325 -18.19 13.75 -15.86
C GLY A 325 -19.03 12.51 -15.55
N ASN A 326 -18.41 11.40 -15.14
CA ASN A 326 -19.11 10.19 -14.73
C ASN A 326 -19.75 10.42 -13.36
N LYS A 327 -20.99 9.88 -13.22
CA LYS A 327 -21.84 10.19 -12.07
C LYS A 327 -22.05 8.95 -11.20
N THR A 328 -21.81 9.09 -9.90
CA THR A 328 -22.15 8.13 -8.87
C THR A 328 -23.24 8.70 -7.97
N VAL A 329 -24.31 7.93 -7.65
CA VAL A 329 -25.44 8.36 -6.83
C VAL A 329 -25.52 7.54 -5.56
N ARG A 330 -25.80 8.20 -4.41
CA ARG A 330 -26.10 7.55 -3.12
C ARG A 330 -27.59 7.65 -2.84
N LEU A 331 -28.19 6.55 -2.46
CA LEU A 331 -29.58 6.45 -2.03
C LEU A 331 -29.62 6.27 -0.51
N TYR A 332 -30.53 6.98 0.16
CA TYR A 332 -30.61 6.98 1.63
C TYR A 332 -31.93 6.41 2.10
N ASP A 333 -31.90 5.81 3.30
CA ASP A 333 -33.10 5.34 3.98
C ASP A 333 -34.03 6.52 4.35
N LYS A 334 -35.35 6.31 4.27
CA LYS A 334 -36.35 7.33 4.54
C LYS A 334 -36.56 7.54 6.03
N GLU A 335 -36.51 6.46 6.84
CA GLU A 335 -36.75 6.47 8.27
C GLU A 335 -35.46 6.72 9.05
N ARG A 336 -34.35 6.11 8.59
CA ARG A 336 -33.00 6.27 9.14
C ARG A 336 -32.09 6.99 8.13
N PRO A 337 -32.26 8.31 7.95
CA PRO A 337 -31.70 9.05 6.83
C PRO A 337 -30.16 9.14 6.81
N HIS A 338 -29.46 8.69 7.82
CA HIS A 338 -27.98 8.57 7.86
C HIS A 338 -27.49 7.30 7.15
N LEU A 339 -28.33 6.29 6.96
CA LEU A 339 -27.97 5.03 6.31
C LEU A 339 -28.08 5.12 4.79
N VAL A 340 -27.05 4.64 4.10
CA VAL A 340 -27.02 4.53 2.65
C VAL A 340 -27.63 3.18 2.25
N THR A 341 -28.81 3.17 1.65
CA THR A 341 -29.49 1.93 1.21
C THR A 341 -29.11 1.50 -0.19
N GLY A 342 -28.38 2.34 -0.94
CA GLY A 342 -27.94 1.95 -2.27
C GLY A 342 -26.93 2.91 -2.88
N PHE A 343 -26.19 2.37 -3.85
CA PHE A 343 -25.27 3.09 -4.72
C PHE A 343 -25.64 2.81 -6.18
N ILE A 344 -25.66 3.85 -7.00
CA ILE A 344 -25.70 3.72 -8.46
C ILE A 344 -24.31 4.11 -8.96
N ASP A 345 -23.59 3.17 -9.54
CA ASP A 345 -22.24 3.43 -10.05
C ASP A 345 -22.26 4.18 -11.39
N ALA A 346 -21.08 4.54 -11.91
CA ALA A 346 -20.92 5.28 -13.15
C ALA A 346 -21.42 4.53 -14.39
N ALA A 347 -21.57 3.21 -14.34
CA ALA A 347 -22.18 2.39 -15.38
C ALA A 347 -23.72 2.32 -15.25
N GLY A 348 -24.31 2.88 -14.19
CA GLY A 348 -25.73 2.84 -13.89
C GLY A 348 -26.18 1.60 -13.10
N GLU A 349 -25.25 0.77 -12.63
CA GLU A 349 -25.54 -0.45 -11.89
C GLU A 349 -25.82 -0.14 -10.42
N VAL A 350 -26.82 -0.83 -9.87
CA VAL A 350 -27.31 -0.60 -8.50
C VAL A 350 -26.73 -1.63 -7.54
N THR A 351 -26.15 -1.17 -6.43
CA THR A 351 -25.82 -1.98 -5.26
C THR A 351 -26.77 -1.58 -4.13
N GLU A 352 -27.47 -2.53 -3.53
CA GLU A 352 -28.41 -2.32 -2.43
C GLU A 352 -27.84 -2.82 -1.11
N LEU A 353 -28.14 -2.09 -0.01
CA LEU A 353 -27.73 -2.43 1.34
C LEU A 353 -28.94 -2.48 2.27
N ALA A 354 -28.96 -3.47 3.17
CA ALA A 354 -29.91 -3.54 4.26
C ALA A 354 -29.17 -3.62 5.61
N TYR A 355 -29.78 -3.10 6.64
CA TYR A 355 -29.18 -2.93 7.98
C TYR A 355 -30.06 -3.52 9.06
N ASP A 356 -29.42 -3.94 10.17
CA ASP A 356 -30.12 -4.31 11.40
C ASP A 356 -30.56 -3.08 12.21
N GLU A 357 -31.08 -3.30 13.40
CA GLU A 357 -31.51 -2.25 14.33
C GLU A 357 -30.35 -1.38 14.85
N HIS A 358 -29.13 -1.88 14.84
CA HIS A 358 -27.91 -1.19 15.28
C HIS A 358 -27.19 -0.42 14.16
N GLY A 359 -27.75 -0.43 12.92
CA GLY A 359 -27.09 0.20 11.77
C GLY A 359 -25.96 -0.60 11.16
N LEU A 360 -25.85 -1.89 11.50
CA LEU A 360 -24.87 -2.79 10.89
C LEU A 360 -25.40 -3.38 9.57
N PRO A 361 -24.62 -3.44 8.51
CA PRO A 361 -25.05 -4.00 7.22
C PRO A 361 -25.24 -5.51 7.35
N VAL A 362 -26.46 -6.01 7.14
CA VAL A 362 -26.79 -7.44 7.16
C VAL A 362 -26.92 -8.05 5.79
N THR A 363 -27.15 -7.22 4.76
CA THR A 363 -27.22 -7.67 3.37
C THR A 363 -26.58 -6.63 2.46
N VAL A 364 -25.79 -7.11 1.50
CA VAL A 364 -25.29 -6.33 0.36
C VAL A 364 -25.66 -7.11 -0.90
N SER A 365 -26.39 -6.49 -1.83
CA SER A 365 -26.77 -7.15 -3.08
C SER A 365 -26.48 -6.28 -4.31
N LYS A 366 -26.00 -6.92 -5.37
CA LYS A 366 -25.84 -6.34 -6.70
C LYS A 366 -26.29 -7.36 -7.73
N GLY A 367 -27.32 -7.03 -8.52
CA GLY A 367 -27.92 -7.98 -9.45
C GLY A 367 -28.44 -9.25 -8.75
N LYS A 368 -27.83 -10.41 -9.07
CA LYS A 368 -28.21 -11.70 -8.46
C LYS A 368 -27.33 -12.11 -7.28
N ARG A 369 -26.16 -11.47 -7.08
CA ARG A 369 -25.26 -11.79 -5.97
C ARG A 369 -25.75 -11.13 -4.69
N ARG A 370 -25.71 -11.89 -3.61
CA ARG A 370 -26.14 -11.46 -2.29
C ARG A 370 -25.20 -11.95 -1.20
N SER A 371 -24.53 -10.99 -0.57
CA SER A 371 -23.78 -11.22 0.66
C SER A 371 -24.67 -11.03 1.88
N GLU A 372 -24.59 -11.95 2.84
CA GLU A 372 -25.30 -11.89 4.12
C GLU A 372 -24.28 -11.92 5.26
N LEU A 373 -24.41 -10.97 6.18
CA LEU A 373 -23.54 -10.78 7.33
C LEU A 373 -24.33 -11.00 8.60
N SER A 374 -23.75 -11.71 9.57
CA SER A 374 -24.33 -11.85 10.91
C SER A 374 -23.33 -11.45 11.97
N TYR A 375 -23.85 -10.94 13.08
CA TYR A 375 -23.06 -10.39 14.17
C TYR A 375 -23.38 -11.09 15.49
N ASP A 376 -22.40 -11.16 16.39
CA ASP A 376 -22.61 -11.64 17.74
C ASP A 376 -23.35 -10.58 18.58
N ARG A 377 -23.70 -10.92 19.83
CA ARG A 377 -24.40 -10.01 20.76
C ARG A 377 -23.61 -8.72 21.06
N ASP A 378 -22.29 -8.74 20.90
CA ASP A 378 -21.39 -7.62 21.16
C ASP A 378 -21.10 -6.83 19.85
N MET A 379 -21.89 -7.10 18.78
CA MET A 379 -21.84 -6.45 17.46
C MET A 379 -20.54 -6.72 16.68
N ASN A 380 -19.82 -7.79 16.98
CA ASN A 380 -18.68 -8.22 16.16
C ASN A 380 -19.16 -9.17 15.05
N LEU A 381 -18.53 -9.13 13.86
CA LEU A 381 -18.87 -10.01 12.75
C LEU A 381 -18.66 -11.49 13.15
N GLU A 382 -19.73 -12.30 13.06
CA GLU A 382 -19.71 -13.72 13.40
C GLU A 382 -19.66 -14.63 12.17
N ALA A 383 -20.40 -14.28 11.10
CA ALA A 383 -20.40 -15.05 9.88
C ALA A 383 -20.64 -14.20 8.63
N TRP A 384 -20.11 -14.67 7.50
CA TRP A 384 -20.36 -14.14 6.17
C TRP A 384 -20.79 -15.26 5.22
N HIS A 385 -21.90 -15.04 4.52
CA HIS A 385 -22.42 -15.92 3.50
C HIS A 385 -22.51 -15.16 2.16
N GLU A 386 -22.30 -15.89 1.06
CA GLU A 386 -22.52 -15.39 -0.30
C GLU A 386 -23.48 -16.36 -1.00
N ASP A 387 -24.60 -15.85 -1.50
CA ASP A 387 -25.67 -16.66 -2.11
C ASP A 387 -26.05 -17.90 -1.26
N GLY A 388 -26.13 -17.74 0.07
CA GLY A 388 -26.43 -18.78 1.03
C GLY A 388 -25.27 -19.72 1.40
N ARG A 389 -24.09 -19.55 0.79
CA ARG A 389 -22.87 -20.33 1.08
C ARG A 389 -22.02 -19.62 2.11
N ARG A 390 -21.66 -20.30 3.19
CA ARG A 390 -20.77 -19.74 4.22
C ARG A 390 -19.34 -19.57 3.68
N LEU A 391 -18.79 -18.37 3.72
CA LEU A 391 -17.43 -18.04 3.30
C LEU A 391 -16.46 -17.90 4.48
N GLY A 392 -16.96 -17.49 5.66
CA GLY A 392 -16.13 -17.29 6.83
C GLY A 392 -16.94 -17.30 8.12
N GLY A 393 -16.24 -17.52 9.22
CA GLY A 393 -16.79 -17.40 10.57
C GLY A 393 -15.72 -16.95 11.54
N TRP A 394 -16.11 -16.15 12.53
CA TRP A 394 -15.22 -15.54 13.51
C TRP A 394 -15.79 -15.68 14.91
N ARG A 395 -14.91 -15.81 15.91
CA ARG A 395 -15.27 -15.64 17.31
C ARG A 395 -14.38 -14.59 17.93
N HIS A 396 -14.95 -13.89 18.89
CA HIS A 396 -14.30 -12.81 19.61
C HIS A 396 -14.33 -13.07 21.13
N ASP A 397 -13.37 -12.50 21.83
CA ASP A 397 -13.36 -12.50 23.29
C ASP A 397 -14.16 -11.30 23.87
N ALA A 398 -14.20 -11.21 25.21
CA ALA A 398 -14.92 -10.15 25.90
C ALA A 398 -14.42 -8.72 25.60
N ARG A 399 -13.21 -8.56 25.02
CA ARG A 399 -12.69 -7.26 24.57
C ARG A 399 -13.01 -6.97 23.10
N GLY A 400 -13.63 -7.92 22.38
CA GLY A 400 -13.91 -7.83 20.94
C GLY A 400 -12.73 -8.20 20.05
N ARG A 401 -11.68 -8.88 20.59
CA ARG A 401 -10.55 -9.35 19.80
C ARG A 401 -10.88 -10.70 19.19
N MET A 402 -10.55 -10.88 17.92
CA MET A 402 -10.79 -12.13 17.20
C MET A 402 -9.92 -13.25 17.76
N THR A 403 -10.53 -14.31 18.31
CA THR A 403 -9.84 -15.48 18.88
C THR A 403 -9.87 -16.70 17.98
N GLU A 404 -10.85 -16.79 17.09
CA GLU A 404 -10.98 -17.90 16.13
C GLU A 404 -11.38 -17.38 14.75
N ARG A 405 -10.87 -18.02 13.71
CA ARG A 405 -11.28 -17.85 12.32
C ARG A 405 -11.52 -19.21 11.68
N THR A 406 -12.71 -19.39 11.12
CA THR A 406 -13.09 -20.60 10.36
C THR A 406 -13.30 -20.26 8.89
N SER A 407 -12.86 -21.11 7.99
CA SER A 407 -13.12 -21.03 6.56
C SER A 407 -13.48 -22.41 6.03
N PRO A 408 -14.41 -22.55 5.08
CA PRO A 408 -14.77 -23.83 4.51
C PRO A 408 -13.54 -24.57 3.99
N GLY A 409 -13.44 -25.87 4.27
CA GLY A 409 -12.35 -26.72 3.76
C GLY A 409 -10.97 -26.49 4.36
N TYR A 410 -10.87 -25.70 5.44
CA TYR A 410 -9.63 -25.44 6.17
C TYR A 410 -9.79 -25.70 7.66
N ARG A 411 -8.66 -25.95 8.35
CA ARG A 411 -8.63 -26.00 9.82
C ARG A 411 -8.92 -24.61 10.40
N THR A 412 -9.47 -24.59 11.60
CA THR A 412 -9.67 -23.36 12.38
C THR A 412 -8.33 -22.77 12.79
N GLU A 413 -8.19 -21.46 12.65
CA GLU A 413 -7.07 -20.68 13.14
C GLU A 413 -7.42 -20.07 14.50
N TYR A 414 -6.45 -20.04 15.44
CA TYR A 414 -6.62 -19.45 16.76
C TYR A 414 -5.59 -18.34 17.00
N TYR A 415 -6.05 -17.29 17.69
CA TYR A 415 -5.28 -16.09 17.95
C TYR A 415 -5.25 -15.80 19.44
N HIS A 416 -4.04 -15.56 19.99
CA HIS A 416 -3.83 -15.33 21.41
C HIS A 416 -3.14 -13.98 21.62
N TYR A 417 -3.61 -13.21 22.59
CA TYR A 417 -3.19 -11.85 22.83
C TYR A 417 -2.59 -11.66 24.22
N ASP A 418 -1.74 -10.63 24.38
CA ASP A 418 -1.30 -10.17 25.70
C ASP A 418 -2.25 -9.12 26.29
N ALA A 419 -1.85 -8.56 27.45
CA ALA A 419 -2.67 -7.56 28.16
C ALA A 419 -2.77 -6.21 27.44
N LEU A 420 -1.87 -5.92 26.47
CA LEU A 420 -1.90 -4.74 25.59
C LEU A 420 -2.62 -4.99 24.27
N ASP A 421 -3.37 -6.10 24.16
CA ASP A 421 -4.08 -6.52 22.94
C ASP A 421 -3.18 -6.84 21.75
N ARG A 422 -1.86 -7.07 21.99
CA ARG A 422 -0.90 -7.46 20.96
C ARG A 422 -0.95 -8.97 20.76
N LEU A 423 -0.86 -9.38 19.49
CA LEU A 423 -0.90 -10.79 19.08
C LEU A 423 0.38 -11.52 19.50
N ARG A 424 0.29 -12.48 20.43
CA ARG A 424 1.43 -13.24 20.97
C ARG A 424 1.64 -14.60 20.32
N ARG A 425 0.55 -15.22 19.86
CA ARG A 425 0.59 -16.55 19.25
C ARG A 425 -0.53 -16.72 18.24
N ILE A 426 -0.20 -17.37 17.13
CA ILE A 426 -1.13 -17.81 16.09
C ILE A 426 -1.00 -19.32 15.95
N ASP A 427 -2.10 -20.07 16.11
CA ASP A 427 -2.20 -21.46 15.72
C ASP A 427 -2.77 -21.48 14.30
N ALA A 428 -1.90 -21.55 13.29
CA ALA A 428 -2.27 -21.41 11.89
C ALA A 428 -2.95 -22.66 11.34
N ARG A 429 -3.75 -22.51 10.29
CA ARG A 429 -4.49 -23.59 9.63
C ARG A 429 -3.61 -24.72 9.07
N ASP A 430 -2.35 -24.46 8.78
CA ASP A 430 -1.35 -25.45 8.32
C ASP A 430 -0.67 -26.21 9.46
N GLY A 431 -1.15 -26.01 10.69
CA GLY A 431 -0.62 -26.61 11.92
C GLY A 431 0.66 -25.97 12.43
N ASN A 432 1.12 -24.89 11.79
CA ASN A 432 2.23 -24.09 12.29
C ASN A 432 1.79 -23.26 13.50
N VAL A 433 2.72 -23.04 14.44
CA VAL A 433 2.49 -22.20 15.61
C VAL A 433 3.51 -21.07 15.58
N ILE A 434 3.00 -19.85 15.41
CA ILE A 434 3.82 -18.63 15.33
C ILE A 434 3.78 -17.93 16.68
N HIS A 435 4.94 -17.63 17.24
CA HIS A 435 5.11 -16.81 18.45
C HIS A 435 5.72 -15.47 18.11
N LEU A 436 5.20 -14.41 18.74
CA LEU A 436 5.64 -13.04 18.58
C LEU A 436 6.03 -12.44 19.92
N ASP A 437 7.22 -11.85 20.01
CA ASP A 437 7.68 -11.08 21.15
C ASP A 437 7.87 -9.62 20.76
N TYR A 438 7.61 -8.71 21.69
CA TYR A 438 7.59 -7.27 21.46
C TYR A 438 8.49 -6.55 22.46
N ASP A 439 9.03 -5.42 22.04
CA ASP A 439 9.55 -4.44 22.97
C ASP A 439 8.44 -3.71 23.73
N SER A 440 8.79 -2.76 24.55
CA SER A 440 7.80 -2.00 25.32
C SER A 440 7.10 -0.91 24.49
N TYR A 441 7.50 -0.69 23.22
CA TYR A 441 6.91 0.30 22.30
C TYR A 441 6.13 -0.36 21.14
N ASP A 442 5.76 -1.65 21.33
CA ASP A 442 4.92 -2.46 20.47
C ASP A 442 5.60 -2.92 19.15
N SER A 443 6.95 -2.77 19.02
CA SER A 443 7.71 -3.29 17.90
C SER A 443 8.01 -4.78 18.10
N ILE A 444 7.88 -5.59 17.04
CA ILE A 444 8.17 -7.02 17.09
C ILE A 444 9.69 -7.23 17.16
N THR A 445 10.21 -7.69 18.28
CA THR A 445 11.64 -7.99 18.47
C THR A 445 12.01 -9.42 18.11
N GLU A 446 11.04 -10.34 18.17
CA GLU A 446 11.24 -11.73 17.83
C GLU A 446 9.97 -12.32 17.21
N ALA A 447 10.12 -13.04 16.10
CA ALA A 447 9.09 -13.85 15.49
C ALA A 447 9.66 -15.25 15.25
N ARG A 448 8.99 -16.28 15.78
CA ARG A 448 9.45 -17.67 15.65
C ARG A 448 8.31 -18.62 15.40
N ASP A 449 8.60 -19.62 14.60
CA ASP A 449 7.74 -20.77 14.38
C ASP A 449 8.55 -22.08 14.47
N ALA A 450 7.99 -23.19 14.00
CA ALA A 450 8.67 -24.48 14.04
C ALA A 450 10.00 -24.52 13.25
N ARG A 451 10.30 -23.53 12.40
CA ARG A 451 11.41 -23.54 11.43
C ARG A 451 12.21 -22.27 11.37
N ARG A 452 11.53 -21.14 11.48
CA ARG A 452 12.11 -19.82 11.31
C ARG A 452 12.21 -19.12 12.66
N HIS A 453 13.32 -18.42 12.85
CA HIS A 453 13.55 -17.59 14.00
C HIS A 453 14.16 -16.27 13.52
N VAL A 454 13.34 -15.24 13.53
CA VAL A 454 13.68 -13.89 13.09
C VAL A 454 13.79 -13.00 14.31
N ARG A 455 14.90 -12.27 14.45
CA ARG A 455 15.11 -11.22 15.47
C ARG A 455 15.28 -9.88 14.81
N MET A 456 14.80 -8.82 15.45
CA MET A 456 14.79 -7.46 14.94
C MET A 456 15.19 -6.48 16.04
N GLY A 457 15.87 -5.40 15.67
CA GLY A 457 16.22 -4.31 16.56
C GLY A 457 15.82 -2.97 15.95
N TYR A 458 15.54 -2.00 16.81
CA TYR A 458 14.98 -0.71 16.44
C TYR A 458 15.76 0.43 17.08
N ASN A 459 15.67 1.63 16.49
CA ASN A 459 16.17 2.87 17.08
C ASN A 459 15.12 3.49 18.04
N SER A 460 15.44 4.63 18.62
CA SER A 460 14.60 5.35 19.58
C SER A 460 13.30 5.91 19.01
N VAL A 461 13.12 5.96 17.68
CA VAL A 461 11.89 6.42 17.00
C VAL A 461 11.09 5.26 16.38
N GLY A 462 11.58 4.02 16.54
CA GLY A 462 10.87 2.81 16.12
C GLY A 462 11.23 2.30 14.72
N SER A 463 12.24 2.87 14.04
CA SER A 463 12.72 2.36 12.77
C SER A 463 13.67 1.18 12.95
N MET A 464 13.50 0.13 12.13
CA MET A 464 14.29 -1.09 12.22
C MET A 464 15.75 -0.83 11.86
N THR A 465 16.68 -1.07 12.78
CA THR A 465 18.12 -0.92 12.57
C THR A 465 18.79 -2.20 12.11
N TRP A 466 18.21 -3.34 12.40
CA TRP A 466 18.68 -4.63 11.90
C TRP A 466 17.61 -5.72 11.97
N ARG A 467 17.76 -6.70 11.08
CA ARG A 467 17.00 -7.96 11.06
C ARG A 467 17.98 -9.12 10.92
N GLU A 468 17.81 -10.15 11.73
CA GLU A 468 18.65 -11.34 11.73
C GLU A 468 17.79 -12.61 11.62
N GLU A 469 18.16 -13.53 10.71
CA GLU A 469 17.53 -14.82 10.53
C GLU A 469 18.60 -15.86 10.16
N ALA A 470 18.55 -17.04 10.79
CA ALA A 470 19.54 -18.12 10.60
C ALA A 470 21.00 -17.65 10.76
N GLY A 471 21.27 -16.67 11.63
CA GLY A 471 22.60 -16.09 11.86
C GLY A 471 23.07 -15.13 10.78
N GLN A 472 22.21 -14.73 9.86
CA GLN A 472 22.47 -13.77 8.80
C GLN A 472 21.77 -12.45 9.14
N ARG A 473 22.51 -11.34 9.11
CA ARG A 473 22.05 -10.01 9.51
C ARG A 473 22.08 -9.02 8.35
N VAL A 474 20.96 -8.32 8.17
CA VAL A 474 20.84 -7.09 7.38
C VAL A 474 20.76 -5.92 8.36
N SER A 475 21.47 -4.83 8.10
CA SER A 475 21.45 -3.61 8.92
C SER A 475 20.98 -2.42 8.12
N PHE A 476 20.34 -1.47 8.81
CA PHE A 476 19.76 -0.25 8.24
C PHE A 476 20.29 0.94 9.01
N ASN A 477 20.89 1.91 8.32
CA ASN A 477 21.40 3.14 8.89
C ASN A 477 20.54 4.32 8.47
N TYR A 478 20.35 5.26 9.39
CA TYR A 478 19.48 6.41 9.23
C TYR A 478 20.22 7.70 9.53
N ASP A 479 19.75 8.83 8.97
CA ASP A 479 20.17 10.17 9.35
C ASP A 479 19.43 10.64 10.62
N GLY A 480 19.74 11.87 11.08
CA GLY A 480 19.10 12.45 12.26
C GLY A 480 17.59 12.71 12.12
N MET A 481 17.06 12.73 10.89
CA MET A 481 15.62 12.81 10.59
C MET A 481 14.97 11.44 10.37
N ASP A 482 15.63 10.35 10.79
CA ASP A 482 15.15 8.98 10.64
C ASP A 482 14.92 8.56 9.17
N ARG A 483 15.66 9.13 8.23
CA ARG A 483 15.59 8.78 6.81
C ARG A 483 16.69 7.78 6.48
N LEU A 484 16.33 6.66 5.81
CA LEU A 484 17.28 5.60 5.45
C LEU A 484 18.42 6.13 4.58
N THR A 485 19.66 5.95 5.01
CA THR A 485 20.90 6.37 4.32
C THR A 485 21.71 5.19 3.79
N GLU A 486 21.60 4.01 4.42
CA GLU A 486 22.33 2.83 3.99
C GLU A 486 21.60 1.54 4.38
N VAL A 487 21.65 0.54 3.49
CA VAL A 487 21.30 -0.86 3.78
C VAL A 487 22.55 -1.70 3.63
N VAL A 488 22.99 -2.35 4.72
CA VAL A 488 24.14 -3.27 4.71
C VAL A 488 23.61 -4.70 4.64
N ASN A 489 23.94 -5.41 3.56
CA ASN A 489 23.49 -6.80 3.36
C ASN A 489 24.28 -7.80 4.23
N GLU A 490 23.91 -9.06 4.17
CA GLU A 490 24.47 -10.17 4.96
C GLU A 490 25.96 -10.43 4.69
N ALA A 491 26.51 -9.93 3.55
CA ALA A 491 27.93 -9.99 3.21
C ALA A 491 28.69 -8.73 3.63
N GLY A 492 28.03 -7.72 4.22
CA GLY A 492 28.64 -6.46 4.64
C GLY A 492 28.80 -5.45 3.49
N ALA A 493 28.11 -5.64 2.35
CA ALA A 493 28.08 -4.64 1.29
C ALA A 493 26.96 -3.62 1.56
N GLY A 494 27.25 -2.31 1.35
CA GLY A 494 26.32 -1.22 1.55
C GLY A 494 25.61 -0.79 0.26
N TYR A 495 24.30 -0.55 0.35
CA TYR A 495 23.50 0.22 -0.59
C TYR A 495 23.27 1.61 -0.01
N LEU A 496 23.72 2.65 -0.68
CA LEU A 496 23.78 4.01 -0.15
C LEU A 496 22.76 4.94 -0.82
N PHE A 497 22.19 5.85 -0.02
CA PHE A 497 21.29 6.91 -0.48
C PHE A 497 21.84 8.28 -0.09
N GLY A 498 22.07 9.15 -1.07
CA GLY A 498 22.37 10.56 -0.83
C GLY A 498 21.07 11.38 -0.91
N ARG A 499 20.97 12.41 -0.06
CA ARG A 499 19.77 13.26 0.02
C ARG A 499 20.14 14.74 -0.02
N ASP A 500 19.17 15.57 -0.43
CA ASP A 500 19.22 17.03 -0.28
C ASP A 500 18.65 17.46 1.09
N LEU A 501 18.73 18.78 1.37
CA LEU A 501 18.22 19.35 2.63
C LEU A 501 16.69 19.23 2.78
N ALA A 502 15.93 19.08 1.69
CA ALA A 502 14.49 18.81 1.73
C ALA A 502 14.19 17.31 1.93
N GLY A 503 15.23 16.44 2.01
CA GLY A 503 15.11 15.01 2.24
C GLY A 503 14.91 14.14 1.00
N ASN A 504 14.87 14.72 -0.20
CA ASN A 504 14.72 13.97 -1.43
C ASN A 504 16.01 13.16 -1.73
N VAL A 505 15.84 11.93 -2.22
CA VAL A 505 16.98 11.13 -2.71
C VAL A 505 17.55 11.77 -3.97
N THR A 506 18.81 12.21 -3.91
CA THR A 506 19.56 12.81 -5.01
C THR A 506 20.55 11.85 -5.65
N SER A 507 20.96 10.80 -4.94
CA SER A 507 21.84 9.75 -5.48
C SER A 507 21.59 8.42 -4.81
N GLU A 508 21.91 7.35 -5.57
CA GLU A 508 21.93 5.98 -5.08
C GLU A 508 23.22 5.29 -5.53
N ARG A 509 23.72 4.37 -4.69
CA ARG A 509 24.83 3.48 -5.04
C ARG A 509 24.51 2.07 -4.57
N ASP A 510 24.42 1.14 -5.50
CA ASP A 510 24.08 -0.26 -5.21
C ASP A 510 25.25 -1.04 -4.55
N TYR A 511 25.00 -2.27 -4.12
CA TYR A 511 26.01 -3.16 -3.50
C TYR A 511 27.24 -3.42 -4.39
N GLY A 512 27.09 -3.34 -5.71
CA GLY A 512 28.17 -3.47 -6.72
C GLY A 512 28.97 -2.19 -6.92
N GLY A 513 28.50 -1.06 -6.36
CA GLY A 513 29.10 0.26 -6.50
C GLY A 513 28.58 1.07 -7.68
N THR A 514 27.53 0.58 -8.39
CA THR A 514 26.88 1.29 -9.51
C THR A 514 26.04 2.43 -8.97
N GLY A 515 26.24 3.65 -9.48
CA GLY A 515 25.57 4.85 -8.98
C GLY A 515 24.59 5.49 -9.97
N ARG A 516 23.56 6.16 -9.43
CA ARG A 516 22.62 7.01 -10.18
C ARG A 516 22.48 8.35 -9.45
N THR A 517 22.18 9.41 -10.22
CA THR A 517 21.93 10.74 -9.66
C THR A 517 20.60 11.28 -10.20
N TYR A 518 19.85 11.98 -9.36
CA TYR A 518 18.51 12.46 -9.65
C TYR A 518 18.48 13.99 -9.56
N HIS A 519 17.95 14.65 -10.58
CA HIS A 519 17.64 16.07 -10.60
C HIS A 519 16.12 16.24 -10.50
N ARG A 520 15.68 17.22 -9.74
CA ARG A 520 14.25 17.42 -9.44
C ARG A 520 13.81 18.85 -9.72
N ASP A 521 12.52 19.02 -9.95
CA ASP A 521 11.85 20.31 -9.98
C ASP A 521 11.43 20.76 -8.58
N GLY A 522 10.78 21.94 -8.49
CA GLY A 522 10.32 22.51 -7.24
C GLY A 522 9.24 21.70 -6.52
N CYS A 523 8.52 20.84 -7.23
CA CYS A 523 7.57 19.88 -6.65
C CYS A 523 8.23 18.55 -6.24
N GLY A 524 9.56 18.41 -6.33
CA GLY A 524 10.31 17.21 -5.98
C GLY A 524 10.25 16.08 -7.03
N ARG A 525 9.66 16.33 -8.22
CA ARG A 525 9.57 15.33 -9.30
C ARG A 525 10.89 15.21 -10.05
N VAL A 526 11.30 13.96 -10.41
CA VAL A 526 12.56 13.71 -11.11
C VAL A 526 12.48 14.20 -12.56
N THR A 527 13.17 15.29 -12.89
CA THR A 527 13.26 15.82 -14.25
C THR A 527 14.35 15.17 -15.07
N ARG A 528 15.41 14.69 -14.39
CA ARG A 528 16.51 13.97 -15.05
C ARG A 528 17.12 12.94 -14.10
N MET A 529 17.44 11.78 -14.63
CA MET A 529 18.21 10.73 -13.96
C MET A 529 19.51 10.51 -14.76
N ASP A 530 20.66 10.77 -14.15
CA ASP A 530 21.96 10.41 -14.69
C ASP A 530 22.33 8.99 -14.27
N ARG A 531 22.75 8.19 -15.25
CA ARG A 531 23.05 6.78 -15.11
C ARG A 531 24.52 6.50 -15.47
N PRO A 532 25.08 5.34 -15.06
CA PRO A 532 26.45 4.98 -15.37
C PRO A 532 26.78 5.05 -16.87
N GLY A 533 28.04 5.36 -17.19
CA GLY A 533 28.50 5.44 -18.58
C GLY A 533 28.07 6.70 -19.34
N GLY A 534 27.67 7.76 -18.61
CA GLY A 534 27.24 9.03 -19.20
C GLY A 534 25.82 8.98 -19.80
N ARG A 535 25.06 7.95 -19.50
CA ARG A 535 23.67 7.80 -19.94
C ARG A 535 22.75 8.67 -19.11
N SER A 536 21.64 9.13 -19.67
CA SER A 536 20.62 9.88 -18.94
C SER A 536 19.21 9.58 -19.44
N THR A 537 18.23 9.82 -18.58
CA THR A 537 16.82 9.83 -18.94
C THR A 537 16.23 11.16 -18.41
N THR A 538 15.52 11.89 -19.28
CA THR A 538 14.85 13.16 -18.94
C THR A 538 13.35 12.95 -18.97
N TYR A 539 12.64 13.50 -17.98
CA TYR A 539 11.19 13.38 -17.86
C TYR A 539 10.53 14.75 -17.99
N THR A 540 9.38 14.80 -18.65
CA THR A 540 8.47 15.95 -18.61
C THR A 540 7.12 15.53 -18.07
N TYR A 541 6.44 16.47 -17.43
CA TYR A 541 5.20 16.23 -16.70
C TYR A 541 4.08 17.11 -17.24
N ASP A 542 2.85 16.63 -17.15
CA ASP A 542 1.67 17.46 -17.32
C ASP A 542 1.39 18.28 -16.06
N ALA A 543 0.36 19.14 -16.11
CA ALA A 543 -0.05 19.98 -14.99
C ALA A 543 -0.48 19.20 -13.74
N MET A 544 -0.82 17.90 -13.87
CA MET A 544 -1.17 17.00 -12.77
C MET A 544 0.04 16.21 -12.22
N GLY A 545 1.25 16.46 -12.73
CA GLY A 545 2.46 15.78 -12.30
C GLY A 545 2.64 14.37 -12.86
N ARG A 546 1.90 14.00 -13.93
CA ARG A 546 2.06 12.69 -14.61
C ARG A 546 3.12 12.80 -15.70
N VAL A 547 3.98 11.77 -15.84
CA VAL A 547 5.01 11.72 -16.89
C VAL A 547 4.33 11.65 -18.25
N VAL A 548 4.56 12.65 -19.10
CA VAL A 548 4.08 12.68 -20.49
C VAL A 548 5.18 12.34 -21.49
N THR A 549 6.45 12.52 -21.13
CA THR A 549 7.59 12.10 -21.97
C THR A 549 8.71 11.57 -21.10
N ALA A 550 9.32 10.45 -21.53
CA ALA A 550 10.61 9.96 -21.09
C ALA A 550 11.56 9.98 -22.29
N ALA A 551 12.59 10.83 -22.27
CA ALA A 551 13.56 10.96 -23.35
C ALA A 551 14.93 10.41 -22.92
N TYR A 552 15.53 9.57 -23.74
CA TYR A 552 16.76 8.85 -23.44
C TYR A 552 17.98 9.51 -24.12
N HIS A 553 19.16 9.21 -23.61
CA HIS A 553 20.44 9.80 -24.06
C HIS A 553 20.77 9.54 -25.53
N ASP A 554 20.19 8.52 -26.17
CA ASP A 554 20.37 8.15 -27.59
C ASP A 554 19.36 8.87 -28.51
N GLY A 555 18.50 9.73 -27.97
CA GLY A 555 17.48 10.47 -28.70
C GLY A 555 16.15 9.73 -28.87
N THR A 556 16.05 8.49 -28.43
CA THR A 556 14.76 7.79 -28.36
C THR A 556 13.89 8.34 -27.23
N LYS A 557 12.57 8.22 -27.36
CA LYS A 557 11.62 8.72 -26.37
C LYS A 557 10.38 7.83 -26.28
N GLU A 558 9.72 7.93 -25.16
CA GLU A 558 8.38 7.37 -24.89
C GLU A 558 7.44 8.53 -24.53
N GLU A 559 6.23 8.54 -25.09
CA GLU A 559 5.21 9.54 -24.88
C GLU A 559 3.94 8.89 -24.35
N TYR A 560 3.33 9.53 -23.34
CA TYR A 560 2.16 9.01 -22.64
C TYR A 560 1.04 10.03 -22.63
N GLY A 561 -0.19 9.59 -22.86
CA GLY A 561 -1.39 10.40 -22.74
C GLY A 561 -2.34 9.83 -21.69
N TYR A 562 -3.05 10.73 -21.01
CA TYR A 562 -3.97 10.39 -19.92
C TYR A 562 -5.33 11.07 -20.14
N ASP A 563 -6.37 10.42 -19.62
CA ASP A 563 -7.67 11.06 -19.47
C ASP A 563 -7.69 12.03 -18.27
N ARG A 564 -8.79 12.73 -18.06
CA ARG A 564 -8.95 13.64 -16.94
C ARG A 564 -8.92 12.96 -15.59
N ASN A 565 -9.38 11.71 -15.50
CA ASN A 565 -9.29 10.90 -14.26
C ASN A 565 -7.87 10.39 -13.96
N GLY A 566 -6.91 10.57 -14.88
CA GLY A 566 -5.52 10.16 -14.72
C GLY A 566 -5.21 8.77 -15.23
N LEU A 567 -6.16 8.12 -15.90
CA LEU A 567 -5.95 6.81 -16.51
C LEU A 567 -5.25 6.97 -17.86
N MET A 568 -4.24 6.14 -18.13
CA MET A 568 -3.51 6.16 -19.40
C MET A 568 -4.46 5.82 -20.58
N VAL A 569 -4.44 6.64 -21.63
CA VAL A 569 -5.21 6.44 -22.87
C VAL A 569 -4.33 6.24 -24.09
N SER A 570 -3.04 6.60 -24.03
CA SER A 570 -2.09 6.33 -25.12
C SER A 570 -0.67 6.15 -24.62
N ALA A 571 0.12 5.35 -25.34
CA ALA A 571 1.56 5.20 -25.17
C ALA A 571 2.22 5.03 -26.56
N ASP A 572 3.29 5.78 -26.84
CA ASP A 572 3.98 5.82 -28.12
C ASP A 572 5.49 5.89 -27.91
N ASN A 573 6.26 5.07 -28.61
CA ASN A 573 7.73 5.14 -28.57
C ASN A 573 8.35 5.30 -29.98
N GLY A 574 7.54 5.68 -30.97
CA GLY A 574 7.97 5.80 -32.35
C GLY A 574 8.00 4.47 -33.12
N GLU A 575 8.11 3.32 -32.45
CA GLU A 575 8.03 1.99 -33.06
C GLU A 575 6.65 1.36 -32.99
N ALA A 576 5.91 1.64 -31.91
CA ALA A 576 4.55 1.18 -31.72
C ALA A 576 3.73 2.21 -30.95
N ARG A 577 2.46 2.32 -31.32
CA ARG A 577 1.48 3.19 -30.64
C ARG A 577 0.34 2.37 -30.10
N ILE A 578 0.06 2.57 -28.79
CA ILE A 578 -1.05 1.95 -28.09
C ILE A 578 -2.11 3.02 -27.80
N ARG A 579 -3.38 2.68 -27.98
CA ARG A 579 -4.55 3.48 -27.55
C ARG A 579 -5.48 2.63 -26.72
N LEU A 580 -5.98 3.19 -25.64
CA LEU A 580 -6.88 2.56 -24.69
C LEU A 580 -8.18 3.36 -24.61
N GLU A 581 -9.31 2.71 -24.92
CA GLU A 581 -10.64 3.26 -24.71
C GLU A 581 -11.22 2.62 -23.44
N ARG A 582 -11.91 3.44 -22.64
CA ARG A 582 -12.42 2.99 -21.34
C ARG A 582 -13.91 3.25 -21.22
N ASP A 583 -14.57 2.45 -20.40
CA ASP A 583 -15.94 2.70 -19.98
C ASP A 583 -15.98 3.71 -18.80
N PRO A 584 -17.19 4.17 -18.37
CA PRO A 584 -17.32 5.09 -17.24
C PRO A 584 -16.76 4.59 -15.91
N MET A 585 -16.54 3.27 -15.78
CA MET A 585 -15.88 2.66 -14.60
C MET A 585 -14.34 2.63 -14.73
N GLY A 586 -13.76 3.19 -15.81
CA GLY A 586 -12.33 3.20 -16.08
C GLY A 586 -11.76 1.88 -16.64
N ARG A 587 -12.60 0.87 -16.93
CA ARG A 587 -12.17 -0.42 -17.47
C ARG A 587 -11.86 -0.31 -18.95
N VAL A 588 -10.80 -0.98 -19.43
CA VAL A 588 -10.42 -0.97 -20.85
C VAL A 588 -11.42 -1.80 -21.66
N ILE A 589 -12.23 -1.13 -22.51
CA ILE A 589 -13.16 -1.78 -23.42
C ILE A 589 -12.57 -2.03 -24.79
N ARG A 590 -11.54 -1.26 -25.19
CA ARG A 590 -10.76 -1.49 -26.41
C ARG A 590 -9.32 -1.08 -26.21
N GLU A 591 -8.41 -1.95 -26.60
CA GLU A 591 -6.99 -1.68 -26.80
C GLU A 591 -6.66 -1.76 -28.29
N THR A 592 -5.99 -0.76 -28.82
CA THR A 592 -5.58 -0.72 -30.22
C THR A 592 -4.07 -0.56 -30.30
N ALA A 593 -3.41 -1.48 -30.98
CA ALA A 593 -1.98 -1.45 -31.28
C ALA A 593 -1.75 -1.18 -32.75
N GLY A 594 -0.76 -0.34 -33.06
CA GLY A 594 -0.41 -0.01 -34.46
C GLY A 594 1.01 0.45 -34.62
N LEU A 595 1.42 0.48 -35.87
CA LEU A 595 2.73 0.98 -36.30
C LEU A 595 2.56 2.41 -36.78
N PRO A 596 3.51 3.33 -36.50
CA PRO A 596 3.50 4.67 -37.09
C PRO A 596 3.79 4.60 -38.58
N GLY A 597 2.97 5.26 -39.37
CA GLY A 597 3.14 5.42 -40.83
C GLY A 597 3.24 6.92 -41.16
N GLY A 598 4.41 7.54 -40.88
CA GLY A 598 4.56 9.01 -40.99
C GLY A 598 3.60 9.73 -40.02
N ASP A 599 2.80 10.65 -40.52
CA ASP A 599 1.78 11.39 -39.69
C ASP A 599 0.51 10.56 -39.39
N THR A 600 0.39 9.34 -39.92
CA THR A 600 -0.81 8.49 -39.78
C THR A 600 -0.53 7.27 -38.91
N PHE A 601 -1.55 6.86 -38.17
CA PHE A 601 -1.54 5.63 -37.41
C PHE A 601 -2.13 4.49 -38.24
N THR A 602 -1.35 3.41 -38.45
CA THR A 602 -1.85 2.20 -39.10
C THR A 602 -2.13 1.14 -38.05
N GLN A 603 -3.40 0.85 -37.84
CA GLN A 603 -3.83 -0.18 -36.90
C GLN A 603 -3.36 -1.56 -37.38
N VAL A 604 -2.65 -2.28 -36.50
CA VAL A 604 -2.21 -3.66 -36.73
C VAL A 604 -3.15 -4.64 -36.05
N MET A 605 -3.61 -4.31 -34.84
CA MET A 605 -4.49 -5.15 -34.04
C MET A 605 -5.36 -4.32 -33.10
N SER A 606 -6.58 -4.78 -32.82
CA SER A 606 -7.37 -4.31 -31.68
C SER A 606 -7.91 -5.48 -30.86
N VAL A 607 -8.06 -5.25 -29.57
CA VAL A 607 -8.71 -6.16 -28.62
C VAL A 607 -9.88 -5.43 -27.96
N GLU A 608 -11.06 -6.01 -28.06
CA GLU A 608 -12.28 -5.52 -27.43
C GLU A 608 -12.65 -6.39 -26.23
N SER A 609 -13.14 -5.76 -25.16
CA SER A 609 -13.54 -6.40 -23.92
C SER A 609 -14.96 -6.05 -23.54
N GLU A 610 -15.74 -7.05 -23.13
CA GLU A 610 -17.08 -6.87 -22.55
C GLU A 610 -17.01 -7.26 -21.06
N TYR A 611 -17.78 -6.54 -20.23
CA TYR A 611 -17.78 -6.75 -18.79
C TYR A 611 -19.20 -7.04 -18.27
N SER A 612 -19.28 -7.85 -17.22
CA SER A 612 -20.52 -8.07 -16.46
C SER A 612 -20.82 -6.83 -15.58
N LEU A 613 -22.04 -6.78 -15.03
CA LEU A 613 -22.42 -5.79 -14.02
C LEU A 613 -21.54 -5.86 -12.75
N TYR A 614 -20.87 -7.00 -12.49
CA TYR A 614 -19.94 -7.19 -11.37
C TYR A 614 -18.51 -6.71 -11.68
N GLY A 615 -18.24 -6.29 -12.92
CA GLY A 615 -16.89 -5.87 -13.35
C GLY A 615 -16.03 -7.00 -13.90
N GLU A 616 -16.56 -8.21 -14.00
CA GLU A 616 -15.84 -9.36 -14.56
C GLU A 616 -15.81 -9.29 -16.09
N ARG A 617 -14.67 -9.62 -16.68
CA ARG A 617 -14.47 -9.62 -18.12
C ARG A 617 -15.14 -10.85 -18.75
N THR A 618 -16.26 -10.68 -19.43
CA THR A 618 -17.07 -11.79 -19.97
C THR A 618 -16.70 -12.20 -21.39
N ARG A 619 -16.08 -11.29 -22.16
CA ARG A 619 -15.67 -11.57 -23.53
C ARG A 619 -14.43 -10.76 -23.94
N VAL A 620 -13.59 -11.39 -24.72
CA VAL A 620 -12.43 -10.81 -25.38
C VAL A 620 -12.51 -11.12 -26.87
N ARG A 621 -12.45 -10.09 -27.72
CA ARG A 621 -12.39 -10.27 -29.18
C ARG A 621 -11.19 -9.53 -29.73
N SER A 622 -10.48 -10.14 -30.69
CA SER A 622 -9.44 -9.46 -31.43
C SER A 622 -9.80 -9.27 -32.89
N SER A 623 -9.24 -8.21 -33.49
CA SER A 623 -9.37 -8.00 -34.94
C SER A 623 -8.68 -9.08 -35.79
N LEU A 624 -7.83 -9.91 -35.18
CA LEU A 624 -7.15 -11.05 -35.80
C LEU A 624 -7.90 -12.37 -35.65
N GLY A 625 -9.19 -12.32 -35.26
CA GLY A 625 -10.11 -13.47 -35.30
C GLY A 625 -10.20 -14.31 -34.03
N ALA A 626 -9.62 -13.88 -32.91
CA ALA A 626 -9.84 -14.54 -31.62
C ALA A 626 -11.14 -14.04 -30.98
N ASP A 627 -11.97 -14.94 -30.46
CA ASP A 627 -13.17 -14.68 -29.63
C ASP A 627 -13.13 -15.60 -28.43
N MET A 628 -12.92 -15.03 -27.22
CA MET A 628 -12.88 -15.77 -25.96
C MET A 628 -14.03 -15.29 -25.06
N ARG A 629 -14.79 -16.24 -24.52
CA ARG A 629 -15.88 -15.99 -23.57
C ARG A 629 -15.57 -16.63 -22.26
N LEU A 630 -15.81 -15.89 -21.17
CA LEU A 630 -15.59 -16.33 -19.81
C LEU A 630 -16.94 -16.36 -19.08
N SER A 631 -17.17 -17.43 -18.34
CA SER A 631 -18.29 -17.54 -17.39
C SER A 631 -17.75 -17.63 -15.97
N TYR A 632 -18.53 -17.14 -15.04
CA TYR A 632 -18.13 -17.02 -13.63
C TYR A 632 -19.12 -17.75 -12.73
N ASP A 633 -18.60 -18.31 -11.63
CA ASP A 633 -19.43 -18.89 -10.57
C ASP A 633 -20.02 -17.80 -9.66
N SER A 634 -20.78 -18.20 -8.64
CA SER A 634 -21.39 -17.28 -7.68
C SER A 634 -20.37 -16.47 -6.87
N LEU A 635 -19.13 -16.96 -6.74
CA LEU A 635 -18.04 -16.27 -6.04
C LEU A 635 -17.25 -15.31 -6.94
N GLY A 636 -17.62 -15.17 -8.23
CA GLY A 636 -16.88 -14.37 -9.18
C GLY A 636 -15.58 -15.00 -9.69
N LEU A 637 -15.40 -16.30 -9.48
CA LEU A 637 -14.27 -17.06 -10.00
C LEU A 637 -14.60 -17.65 -11.37
N VAL A 638 -13.61 -17.69 -12.29
CA VAL A 638 -13.82 -18.23 -13.64
C VAL A 638 -14.28 -19.69 -13.55
N GLY A 639 -15.50 -19.97 -13.97
CA GLY A 639 -16.09 -21.31 -14.02
C GLY A 639 -16.00 -21.97 -15.39
N GLY A 640 -15.86 -21.18 -16.47
CA GLY A 640 -15.70 -21.70 -17.81
C GLY A 640 -15.02 -20.72 -18.76
N ILE A 641 -14.30 -21.27 -19.72
CA ILE A 641 -13.64 -20.50 -20.78
C ILE A 641 -13.98 -21.19 -22.10
N LYS A 642 -14.48 -20.41 -23.08
CA LYS A 642 -14.65 -20.86 -24.45
C LYS A 642 -13.87 -19.93 -25.37
N ALA A 643 -12.93 -20.46 -26.14
CA ALA A 643 -12.13 -19.71 -27.09
C ALA A 643 -12.35 -20.25 -28.51
N GLU A 644 -12.54 -19.32 -29.45
CA GLU A 644 -12.70 -19.61 -30.88
C GLU A 644 -11.65 -18.78 -31.65
N VAL A 645 -10.95 -19.43 -32.60
CA VAL A 645 -9.96 -18.77 -33.45
C VAL A 645 -10.19 -19.17 -34.91
N GLU A 646 -10.14 -18.19 -35.79
CA GLU A 646 -10.16 -18.43 -37.23
C GLU A 646 -8.87 -19.13 -37.66
N SER A 647 -8.97 -20.34 -38.21
CA SER A 647 -7.78 -21.08 -38.74
C SER A 647 -7.31 -20.46 -40.02
N PRO A 648 -5.99 -20.21 -40.18
CA PRO A 648 -5.41 -19.74 -41.43
C PRO A 648 -5.37 -20.82 -42.54
N GLU A 649 -5.58 -22.11 -42.19
CA GLU A 649 -5.63 -23.18 -43.19
C GLU A 649 -7.04 -23.36 -43.72
N PRO A 650 -7.26 -23.39 -45.05
CA PRO A 650 -8.54 -23.70 -45.64
C PRO A 650 -8.93 -25.15 -45.32
N ASP A 651 -10.20 -25.34 -44.91
CA ASP A 651 -10.74 -26.68 -44.67
C ASP A 651 -10.64 -27.51 -45.92
N ARG A 652 -9.81 -28.56 -45.94
CA ARG A 652 -9.63 -29.45 -47.07
C ARG A 652 -10.95 -30.12 -47.51
N ALA A 653 -11.85 -30.33 -46.57
CA ALA A 653 -13.18 -30.92 -46.89
C ALA A 653 -14.10 -29.92 -47.60
N SER A 654 -14.00 -28.61 -47.32
CA SER A 654 -14.83 -27.57 -47.94
C SER A 654 -14.30 -27.17 -49.32
N ALA A 655 -13.03 -27.41 -49.64
CA ALA A 655 -12.46 -27.15 -50.95
C ALA A 655 -12.96 -28.16 -52.03
N GLU A 656 -13.33 -29.37 -51.61
CA GLU A 656 -13.92 -30.38 -52.51
C GLU A 656 -15.42 -30.16 -52.83
N GLU A 657 -16.14 -29.39 -51.98
CA GLU A 657 -17.57 -29.11 -52.16
C GLU A 657 -17.88 -27.75 -52.83
N GLY A 658 -16.88 -26.98 -53.26
CA GLY A 658 -17.08 -25.69 -53.95
C GLY A 658 -17.70 -24.59 -53.06
N ASN A 659 -17.67 -24.74 -51.75
CA ASN A 659 -18.23 -23.79 -50.79
C ASN A 659 -17.10 -22.87 -50.23
N THR A 660 -16.76 -21.82 -50.97
CA THR A 660 -15.65 -20.89 -50.70
C THR A 660 -15.93 -19.90 -49.53
N GLY A 661 -16.95 -20.10 -48.71
CA GLY A 661 -17.40 -19.11 -47.73
C GLY A 661 -17.36 -19.58 -46.27
N LYS A 662 -17.06 -20.82 -45.95
CA LYS A 662 -16.98 -21.28 -44.55
C LYS A 662 -15.56 -21.07 -43.99
N LYS A 663 -15.46 -20.15 -43.02
CA LYS A 663 -14.24 -19.97 -42.21
C LYS A 663 -14.09 -21.21 -41.33
N ASN A 664 -12.88 -21.80 -41.36
CA ASN A 664 -12.55 -22.93 -40.48
C ASN A 664 -12.27 -22.39 -39.10
N MET A 665 -13.19 -22.54 -38.15
CA MET A 665 -13.05 -22.09 -36.74
C MET A 665 -12.56 -23.24 -35.90
N GLN A 666 -11.38 -23.04 -35.26
CA GLN A 666 -10.91 -23.93 -34.20
C GLN A 666 -11.51 -23.45 -32.88
N SER A 667 -12.10 -24.34 -32.12
CA SER A 667 -12.66 -24.03 -30.80
C SER A 667 -12.00 -24.84 -29.68
N TRP A 668 -11.81 -24.17 -28.56
CA TRP A 668 -11.34 -24.76 -27.32
C TRP A 668 -12.26 -24.35 -26.18
N GLU A 669 -12.58 -25.28 -25.30
CA GLU A 669 -13.47 -25.03 -24.15
C GLU A 669 -12.88 -25.68 -22.89
N SER A 670 -12.98 -25.03 -21.74
CA SER A 670 -12.62 -25.54 -20.44
C SER A 670 -13.67 -25.15 -19.41
N GLY A 671 -14.09 -26.11 -18.59
CA GLY A 671 -14.92 -25.86 -17.41
C GLY A 671 -14.16 -26.19 -16.13
N ILE A 672 -14.48 -25.47 -15.05
CA ILE A 672 -13.81 -25.57 -13.76
C ILE A 672 -14.89 -25.74 -12.68
N LEU A 673 -14.80 -26.85 -11.92
CA LEU A 673 -15.62 -27.09 -10.74
C LEU A 673 -14.79 -26.81 -9.48
N ARG A 674 -15.46 -26.28 -8.46
CA ARG A 674 -14.83 -25.88 -7.19
C ARG A 674 -15.58 -26.47 -5.99
N ASP A 675 -14.83 -26.62 -4.90
CA ASP A 675 -15.41 -26.94 -3.59
C ASP A 675 -15.93 -25.69 -2.87
N ASP A 676 -16.41 -25.88 -1.64
CA ASP A 676 -16.92 -24.78 -0.81
C ASP A 676 -15.87 -23.74 -0.40
N ALA A 677 -14.61 -24.05 -0.48
CA ALA A 677 -13.50 -23.12 -0.27
C ALA A 677 -13.13 -22.31 -1.53
N GLY A 678 -13.80 -22.55 -2.66
CA GLY A 678 -13.45 -21.95 -3.95
C GLY A 678 -12.23 -22.61 -4.64
N ARG A 679 -11.73 -23.76 -4.12
CA ARG A 679 -10.58 -24.45 -4.69
C ARG A 679 -11.01 -25.33 -5.87
N GLU A 680 -10.19 -25.36 -6.95
CA GLU A 680 -10.44 -26.17 -8.14
C GLU A 680 -10.35 -27.65 -7.82
N THR A 681 -11.48 -28.35 -7.80
CA THR A 681 -11.54 -29.81 -7.59
C THR A 681 -11.53 -30.57 -8.90
N GLU A 682 -12.06 -29.98 -9.95
CA GLU A 682 -12.11 -30.59 -11.27
C GLU A 682 -11.99 -29.55 -12.37
N ARG A 683 -11.25 -29.89 -13.41
CA ARG A 683 -11.18 -29.15 -14.68
C ARG A 683 -11.36 -30.12 -15.84
N PHE A 684 -12.22 -29.78 -16.78
CA PHE A 684 -12.34 -30.47 -18.04
C PHE A 684 -12.04 -29.54 -19.20
N ALA A 685 -11.50 -30.06 -20.28
CA ALA A 685 -11.16 -29.30 -21.47
C ALA A 685 -11.44 -30.08 -22.75
N THR A 686 -11.53 -29.35 -23.86
CA THR A 686 -11.65 -29.92 -25.22
C THR A 686 -10.63 -31.05 -25.40
N GLY A 687 -11.01 -32.10 -26.14
CA GLY A 687 -10.19 -33.31 -26.33
C GLY A 687 -10.38 -34.37 -25.23
N GLY A 688 -11.41 -34.25 -24.39
CA GLY A 688 -11.73 -35.22 -23.35
C GLY A 688 -10.75 -35.20 -22.17
N ILE A 689 -10.05 -34.08 -21.97
CA ILE A 689 -9.12 -33.92 -20.86
C ILE A 689 -9.93 -33.60 -19.60
N ARG A 690 -9.65 -34.37 -18.54
CA ARG A 690 -10.22 -34.18 -17.20
C ARG A 690 -9.09 -34.21 -16.17
N ILE A 691 -9.00 -33.17 -15.34
CA ILE A 691 -8.05 -33.05 -14.25
C ILE A 691 -8.83 -32.97 -12.95
N THR A 692 -8.59 -33.88 -12.02
CA THR A 692 -9.13 -33.84 -10.66
C THR A 692 -8.06 -33.53 -9.66
N THR A 693 -8.39 -32.72 -8.67
CA THR A 693 -7.47 -32.26 -7.61
C THR A 693 -8.10 -32.52 -6.25
N ASP A 694 -7.38 -33.23 -5.39
CA ASP A 694 -7.74 -33.46 -3.99
C ASP A 694 -6.87 -32.59 -3.09
N TYR A 695 -7.47 -32.13 -2.00
CA TYR A 695 -6.83 -31.28 -0.99
C TYR A 695 -6.80 -31.98 0.37
N ASP A 696 -5.82 -31.63 1.18
CA ASP A 696 -5.79 -31.98 2.60
C ASP A 696 -6.61 -30.97 3.43
N ASP A 697 -6.68 -31.19 4.74
CA ASP A 697 -7.40 -30.35 5.70
C ASP A 697 -6.69 -29.00 5.99
N MET A 698 -5.45 -28.81 5.49
CA MET A 698 -4.73 -27.55 5.48
C MET A 698 -5.01 -26.74 4.21
N GLY A 699 -5.74 -27.32 3.24
CA GLY A 699 -6.05 -26.72 1.94
C GLY A 699 -4.94 -26.84 0.90
N LEU A 700 -3.93 -27.67 1.14
CA LEU A 700 -2.84 -27.94 0.23
C LEU A 700 -3.19 -29.11 -0.70
N VAL A 701 -2.67 -29.06 -1.95
CA VAL A 701 -2.92 -30.12 -2.93
C VAL A 701 -2.30 -31.43 -2.44
N ARG A 702 -3.13 -32.43 -2.20
CA ARG A 702 -2.73 -33.79 -1.81
C ARG A 702 -2.45 -34.66 -3.03
N SER A 703 -3.35 -34.62 -4.03
CA SER A 703 -3.15 -35.34 -5.29
C SER A 703 -3.81 -34.62 -6.48
N ARG A 704 -3.28 -34.92 -7.66
CA ARG A 704 -3.85 -34.48 -8.94
C ARG A 704 -3.81 -35.63 -9.92
N HIS A 705 -4.93 -35.87 -10.61
CA HIS A 705 -5.08 -36.94 -11.59
C HIS A 705 -5.49 -36.36 -12.94
N VAL A 706 -4.93 -36.88 -14.03
CA VAL A 706 -5.20 -36.47 -15.40
C VAL A 706 -5.77 -37.64 -16.17
N HIS A 707 -6.90 -37.40 -16.85
CA HIS A 707 -7.58 -38.38 -17.69
C HIS A 707 -7.71 -37.81 -19.11
N SER A 708 -7.65 -38.68 -20.11
CA SER A 708 -7.98 -38.40 -21.50
C SER A 708 -9.09 -39.41 -21.91
N GLY A 709 -10.34 -38.92 -22.02
CA GLY A 709 -11.51 -39.79 -22.05
C GLY A 709 -11.58 -40.64 -20.78
N GLU A 710 -11.79 -41.95 -20.93
CA GLU A 710 -11.80 -42.94 -19.83
C GLU A 710 -10.40 -43.36 -19.36
N ARG A 711 -9.36 -43.03 -20.11
CA ARG A 711 -7.99 -43.44 -19.81
C ARG A 711 -7.33 -42.53 -18.77
N HIS A 712 -6.91 -43.09 -17.66
CA HIS A 712 -6.02 -42.42 -16.69
C HIS A 712 -4.62 -42.27 -17.27
N THR A 713 -4.17 -41.05 -17.54
CA THR A 713 -2.92 -40.75 -18.27
C THR A 713 -1.80 -40.29 -17.35
N GLY A 714 -2.14 -39.70 -16.21
CA GLY A 714 -1.14 -39.19 -15.30
C GLY A 714 -1.67 -38.92 -13.91
N TRP A 715 -0.79 -39.00 -12.95
CA TRP A 715 -1.11 -38.55 -11.60
C TRP A 715 0.13 -38.00 -10.91
N ARG A 716 -0.10 -37.09 -9.94
CA ARG A 716 0.88 -36.59 -8.98
C ARG A 716 0.28 -36.59 -7.59
N SER A 717 1.09 -36.95 -6.58
CA SER A 717 0.76 -36.81 -5.18
C SER A 717 1.85 -36.02 -4.46
N TYR A 718 1.44 -35.26 -3.47
CA TYR A 718 2.30 -34.30 -2.78
C TYR A 718 2.27 -34.58 -1.28
N ARG A 719 3.39 -34.40 -0.62
CA ARG A 719 3.51 -34.46 0.83
C ARG A 719 4.09 -33.15 1.33
N TRP A 720 3.33 -32.51 2.17
CA TRP A 720 3.68 -31.25 2.79
C TRP A 720 4.09 -31.45 4.24
N ASP A 721 4.82 -30.49 4.77
CA ASP A 721 5.11 -30.40 6.19
C ASP A 721 4.29 -29.28 6.86
N VAL A 722 4.46 -29.13 8.16
CA VAL A 722 3.94 -28.01 8.93
C VAL A 722 4.58 -26.71 8.40
N GLY A 723 3.78 -25.68 8.02
CA GLY A 723 4.25 -24.46 7.36
C GLY A 723 4.27 -24.55 5.83
N ALA A 724 3.57 -25.56 5.26
CA ALA A 724 3.23 -25.69 3.85
C ALA A 724 4.43 -25.83 2.89
N ARG A 725 5.58 -26.41 3.31
CA ARG A 725 6.68 -26.74 2.39
C ARG A 725 6.47 -28.10 1.78
N LEU A 726 6.72 -28.21 0.46
CA LEU A 726 6.64 -29.48 -0.26
C LEU A 726 7.83 -30.38 0.08
N MET A 727 7.62 -31.47 0.80
CA MET A 727 8.66 -32.41 1.22
C MET A 727 8.92 -33.49 0.19
N SER A 728 7.88 -33.93 -0.51
CA SER A 728 8.05 -34.91 -1.59
C SER A 728 6.92 -34.87 -2.60
N MET A 729 7.22 -35.29 -3.82
CA MET A 729 6.27 -35.48 -4.90
C MET A 729 6.47 -36.85 -5.54
N ARG A 730 5.36 -37.56 -5.79
CA ARG A 730 5.34 -38.80 -6.59
C ARG A 730 4.52 -38.61 -7.86
N CYS A 731 4.88 -39.28 -8.93
CA CYS A 731 4.10 -39.27 -10.17
C CYS A 731 4.23 -40.62 -10.88
N ASN A 732 3.37 -40.83 -11.88
CA ASN A 732 3.38 -42.04 -12.70
C ASN A 732 4.58 -42.14 -13.68
N LEU A 733 5.39 -41.08 -13.83
CA LEU A 733 6.54 -41.06 -14.76
C LEU A 733 7.84 -41.57 -14.11
N SER A 734 7.88 -41.66 -12.78
CA SER A 734 9.05 -42.15 -12.04
C SER A 734 8.62 -43.09 -10.92
N PRO A 735 9.28 -44.25 -10.73
CA PRO A 735 9.01 -45.15 -9.61
C PRO A 735 9.43 -44.54 -8.26
N GLU A 736 10.44 -43.67 -8.27
CA GLU A 736 10.96 -43.01 -7.07
C GLU A 736 10.31 -41.64 -6.85
N PRO A 737 10.08 -41.24 -5.59
CA PRO A 737 9.62 -39.91 -5.26
C PRO A 737 10.73 -38.88 -5.51
N VAL A 738 10.33 -37.66 -5.90
CA VAL A 738 11.21 -36.49 -5.78
C VAL A 738 11.17 -36.04 -4.33
N ILE A 739 12.34 -35.89 -3.69
CA ILE A 739 12.50 -35.40 -2.32
C ILE A 739 13.06 -34.00 -2.36
N PHE A 740 12.54 -33.12 -1.51
CA PHE A 740 12.94 -31.72 -1.43
C PHE A 740 13.53 -31.39 -0.06
N ASP A 741 14.74 -30.79 -0.03
CA ASP A 741 15.40 -30.32 1.17
C ASP A 741 15.48 -28.80 1.19
N TYR A 742 15.43 -28.25 2.40
CA TYR A 742 15.40 -26.80 2.64
C TYR A 742 16.46 -26.39 3.66
N ASP A 743 17.01 -25.17 3.51
CA ASP A 743 17.92 -24.57 4.48
C ASP A 743 17.17 -23.94 5.67
N GLY A 744 17.93 -23.35 6.61
CA GLY A 744 17.40 -22.67 7.79
C GLY A 744 16.59 -21.40 7.49
N MET A 745 16.69 -20.85 6.27
CA MET A 745 15.88 -19.72 5.77
C MET A 745 14.68 -20.19 4.92
N CYS A 746 14.39 -21.51 4.91
CA CYS A 746 13.35 -22.14 4.12
C CYS A 746 13.55 -22.04 2.58
N ASN A 747 14.77 -21.79 2.08
CA ASN A 747 15.07 -21.91 0.67
C ASN A 747 15.17 -23.38 0.26
N LEU A 748 14.61 -23.72 -0.91
CA LEU A 748 14.81 -25.04 -1.49
C LEU A 748 16.28 -25.18 -1.92
N VAL A 749 17.03 -26.08 -1.29
CA VAL A 749 18.48 -26.26 -1.55
C VAL A 749 18.79 -27.51 -2.35
N ARG A 750 17.90 -28.51 -2.33
CA ARG A 750 18.13 -29.75 -3.04
C ARG A 750 16.80 -30.39 -3.47
N ALA A 751 16.81 -30.98 -4.66
CA ALA A 751 15.74 -31.83 -5.15
C ALA A 751 16.37 -33.15 -5.66
N ASP A 752 16.00 -34.28 -5.05
CA ASP A 752 16.45 -35.63 -5.45
C ASP A 752 15.39 -36.26 -6.33
N TYR A 753 15.72 -36.46 -7.61
CA TYR A 753 14.83 -37.06 -8.60
C TYR A 753 14.95 -38.60 -8.65
N SER A 754 16.09 -39.14 -8.22
CA SER A 754 16.36 -40.54 -8.12
C SER A 754 17.59 -40.78 -7.23
N LEU A 755 17.93 -42.06 -6.94
CA LEU A 755 19.15 -42.40 -6.18
C LEU A 755 20.46 -41.87 -6.77
N HIS A 756 20.46 -41.41 -8.03
CA HIS A 756 21.65 -40.95 -8.75
C HIS A 756 21.56 -39.55 -9.32
N GLU A 757 20.44 -38.85 -9.18
CA GLU A 757 20.23 -37.52 -9.72
C GLU A 757 19.73 -36.55 -8.66
N SER A 758 20.64 -35.69 -8.18
CA SER A 758 20.32 -34.59 -7.28
C SER A 758 20.55 -33.26 -7.98
N VAL A 759 19.57 -32.34 -7.87
CA VAL A 759 19.70 -30.96 -8.32
C VAL A 759 19.86 -30.06 -7.11
N PHE A 760 21.00 -29.39 -7.04
CA PHE A 760 21.31 -28.44 -5.97
C PHE A 760 20.93 -27.02 -6.35
N ARG A 761 20.47 -26.24 -5.37
CA ARG A 761 20.16 -24.81 -5.41
C ARG A 761 20.63 -24.15 -4.14
N THR A 762 21.92 -24.28 -3.83
CA THR A 762 22.50 -23.84 -2.56
C THR A 762 22.76 -22.34 -2.62
N PRO A 763 22.01 -21.49 -1.89
CA PRO A 763 22.28 -20.06 -1.85
C PRO A 763 23.48 -19.75 -0.93
N ASP A 764 24.21 -18.66 -1.22
CA ASP A 764 25.11 -18.05 -0.25
C ASP A 764 24.35 -17.10 0.68
N LYS A 765 25.09 -16.33 1.49
CA LYS A 765 24.51 -15.40 2.47
C LYS A 765 23.60 -14.33 1.85
N VAL A 766 23.87 -13.89 0.62
CA VAL A 766 23.13 -12.83 -0.08
C VAL A 766 22.19 -13.40 -1.16
N GLY A 767 21.97 -14.73 -1.16
CA GLY A 767 21.04 -15.39 -2.07
C GLY A 767 21.60 -15.75 -3.45
N ASN A 768 22.92 -15.62 -3.70
CA ASN A 768 23.52 -16.09 -4.93
C ASN A 768 23.43 -17.62 -5.03
N LEU A 769 22.89 -18.14 -6.13
CA LEU A 769 22.57 -19.56 -6.29
C LEU A 769 23.71 -20.37 -6.90
N TYR A 770 24.09 -21.45 -6.26
CA TYR A 770 25.01 -22.47 -6.73
C TYR A 770 24.27 -23.75 -7.08
N ARG A 771 24.78 -24.54 -8.05
CA ARG A 771 24.28 -25.87 -8.44
C ARG A 771 25.14 -27.01 -7.87
N ASP A 772 26.02 -26.68 -6.96
CA ASP A 772 26.90 -27.59 -6.24
C ASP A 772 26.70 -27.42 -4.73
N GLU A 773 26.71 -28.52 -3.99
CA GLU A 773 26.54 -28.51 -2.55
C GLU A 773 27.61 -27.66 -1.83
N ASN A 774 28.83 -27.65 -2.35
CA ASN A 774 29.97 -26.94 -1.78
C ASN A 774 30.14 -25.49 -2.27
N ARG A 775 29.22 -24.98 -3.13
CA ARG A 775 29.24 -23.62 -3.71
C ARG A 775 30.52 -23.32 -4.49
N ARG A 776 31.01 -24.26 -5.30
CA ARG A 776 32.27 -24.16 -6.06
C ARG A 776 32.08 -23.99 -7.56
N ASP A 777 30.89 -24.25 -8.07
CA ASP A 777 30.59 -24.26 -9.50
C ASP A 777 30.42 -22.86 -10.11
N ARG A 778 30.30 -21.82 -9.28
CA ARG A 778 30.00 -20.45 -9.72
C ARG A 778 30.81 -19.40 -8.98
N THR A 779 31.00 -18.26 -9.64
CA THR A 779 31.65 -17.08 -9.07
C THR A 779 30.76 -15.87 -9.32
N TYR A 780 30.52 -15.10 -8.27
CA TYR A 780 29.74 -13.87 -8.30
C TYR A 780 30.60 -12.67 -7.91
N ASP A 781 30.26 -11.49 -8.44
CA ASP A 781 30.87 -10.24 -7.99
C ASP A 781 30.19 -9.73 -6.69
N ARG A 782 30.67 -8.60 -6.19
CA ARG A 782 30.14 -7.98 -4.98
C ARG A 782 28.65 -7.55 -5.09
N GLY A 783 28.17 -7.25 -6.32
CA GLY A 783 26.79 -6.89 -6.60
C GLY A 783 25.87 -8.10 -6.86
N GLY A 784 26.37 -9.34 -6.72
CA GLY A 784 25.61 -10.57 -6.94
C GLY A 784 25.48 -10.95 -8.43
N ARG A 785 26.27 -10.33 -9.33
CA ARG A 785 26.25 -10.70 -10.76
C ARG A 785 27.12 -11.93 -11.00
N LEU A 786 26.59 -12.90 -11.76
CA LEU A 786 27.31 -14.15 -12.09
C LEU A 786 28.48 -13.86 -13.03
N ILE A 787 29.72 -14.06 -12.57
CA ILE A 787 30.94 -13.87 -13.35
C ILE A 787 31.36 -15.13 -14.11
N SER A 788 31.16 -16.30 -13.48
CA SER A 788 31.46 -17.60 -14.09
C SER A 788 30.57 -18.70 -13.49
N ASP A 789 30.15 -19.64 -14.31
CA ASP A 789 29.48 -20.89 -13.90
C ASP A 789 30.36 -22.14 -14.13
N GLY A 790 31.69 -21.96 -14.23
CA GLY A 790 32.66 -23.01 -14.50
C GLY A 790 32.72 -23.43 -15.96
N LYS A 791 31.68 -23.19 -16.72
CA LYS A 791 31.57 -23.51 -18.17
C LYS A 791 31.63 -22.25 -19.04
N PHE A 792 31.02 -21.17 -18.56
CA PHE A 792 30.94 -19.88 -19.25
C PHE A 792 31.42 -18.77 -18.33
N HIS A 793 31.96 -17.71 -18.94
CA HIS A 793 32.25 -16.42 -18.33
C HIS A 793 31.26 -15.38 -18.84
N TYR A 794 30.88 -14.43 -17.95
CA TYR A 794 29.86 -13.43 -18.16
C TYR A 794 30.44 -12.03 -18.01
N ARG A 795 30.12 -11.13 -18.93
CA ARG A 795 30.51 -9.72 -18.87
C ARG A 795 29.28 -8.85 -18.87
N TYR A 796 29.38 -7.76 -18.13
CA TYR A 796 28.32 -6.81 -17.98
C TYR A 796 28.76 -5.42 -18.42
N ASP A 797 27.79 -4.58 -18.83
CA ASP A 797 28.02 -3.16 -19.07
C ASP A 797 28.08 -2.38 -17.74
N CYS A 798 28.27 -1.04 -17.85
CA CYS A 798 28.34 -0.18 -16.67
C CYS A 798 27.03 -0.07 -15.87
N GLU A 799 25.89 -0.44 -16.47
CA GLU A 799 24.58 -0.48 -15.79
C GLU A 799 24.25 -1.86 -15.22
N GLY A 800 25.11 -2.85 -15.42
CA GLY A 800 24.91 -4.21 -14.93
C GLY A 800 24.13 -5.11 -15.90
N ASN A 801 23.90 -4.70 -17.14
CA ASN A 801 23.28 -5.54 -18.15
C ASN A 801 24.29 -6.55 -18.71
N LEU A 802 23.88 -7.82 -18.86
CA LEU A 802 24.72 -8.85 -19.47
C LEU A 802 24.95 -8.53 -20.93
N VAL A 803 26.22 -8.34 -21.34
CA VAL A 803 26.59 -8.04 -22.75
C VAL A 803 27.29 -9.20 -23.46
N HIS A 804 27.93 -10.12 -22.72
CA HIS A 804 28.67 -11.22 -23.29
C HIS A 804 28.69 -12.47 -22.43
N LYS A 805 28.42 -13.62 -23.02
CA LYS A 805 28.57 -14.95 -22.43
C LYS A 805 29.44 -15.79 -23.34
N SER A 806 30.55 -16.29 -22.81
CA SER A 806 31.56 -17.03 -23.60
C SER A 806 32.21 -18.15 -22.83
N ARG A 807 32.71 -19.17 -23.51
CA ARG A 807 33.59 -20.18 -22.94
C ARG A 807 35.05 -19.70 -22.81
N ARG A 808 35.40 -18.62 -23.47
CA ARG A 808 36.72 -17.99 -23.36
C ARG A 808 36.88 -17.29 -22.03
N THR A 809 38.12 -17.32 -21.52
CA THR A 809 38.40 -16.56 -20.27
C THR A 809 38.32 -15.04 -20.54
N PRO A 810 38.15 -14.21 -19.52
CA PRO A 810 38.18 -12.75 -19.66
C PRO A 810 39.47 -12.22 -20.29
N ALA A 811 40.62 -12.88 -20.07
CA ALA A 811 41.91 -12.55 -20.73
C ALA A 811 41.86 -12.79 -22.24
N ASP A 812 41.30 -13.93 -22.65
CA ASP A 812 41.15 -14.30 -24.07
C ASP A 812 40.13 -13.43 -24.81
N MET A 813 39.05 -13.01 -24.12
CA MET A 813 38.06 -12.08 -24.67
C MET A 813 38.66 -10.69 -24.97
N ASN A 814 39.69 -10.26 -24.23
CA ASN A 814 40.35 -8.97 -24.38
C ASN A 814 41.49 -9.01 -25.40
N SER A 815 41.92 -10.17 -25.90
CA SER A 815 43.05 -10.36 -26.85
C SER A 815 42.72 -10.24 -28.34
N GLY A 816 41.40 -10.06 -28.68
CA GLY A 816 40.97 -9.84 -30.08
C GLY A 816 41.38 -8.47 -30.60
N SER A 817 41.45 -8.33 -31.95
CA SER A 817 41.90 -7.13 -32.67
C SER A 817 41.15 -5.82 -32.27
N ALA A 818 39.98 -5.90 -31.69
CA ALA A 818 39.24 -4.77 -31.11
C ALA A 818 39.77 -4.36 -29.73
N GLY A 819 40.56 -5.22 -29.02
CA GLY A 819 41.09 -4.97 -27.69
C GLY A 819 42.16 -3.87 -27.61
N ARG A 820 42.72 -3.46 -28.76
CA ARG A 820 43.71 -2.35 -28.80
C ARG A 820 43.11 -0.97 -28.64
N ILE A 821 41.81 -0.78 -28.89
CA ILE A 821 41.13 0.52 -28.75
C ILE A 821 40.55 0.68 -27.34
N ARG A 822 40.41 -0.40 -26.54
CA ARG A 822 39.73 -0.39 -25.22
C ARG A 822 40.66 -0.59 -24.01
N LYS A 823 41.96 -0.41 -24.12
CA LYS A 823 42.87 -0.40 -22.95
C LYS A 823 42.55 0.71 -21.92
N GLY A 824 41.65 1.64 -22.26
CA GLY A 824 41.16 2.69 -21.31
C GLY A 824 39.99 2.30 -20.45
N LEU A 825 39.27 1.19 -20.65
CA LEU A 825 38.04 0.86 -19.93
C LEU A 825 38.20 -0.18 -18.79
N PHE A 826 39.37 -0.81 -18.68
CA PHE A 826 39.70 -1.78 -17.62
C PHE A 826 40.82 -1.32 -16.68
N GLY A 827 41.10 -0.05 -16.65
CA GLY A 827 42.01 0.57 -15.73
C GLY A 827 41.27 1.07 -14.48
N LEU A 828 41.32 0.23 -13.45
CA LEU A 828 41.34 0.61 -12.03
C LEU A 828 40.42 1.72 -11.54
N PHE A 829 39.67 1.38 -10.53
CA PHE A 829 39.29 2.28 -9.45
C PHE A 829 40.49 3.09 -8.91
N THR A 830 40.80 4.22 -9.54
CA THR A 830 41.53 5.31 -8.94
C THR A 830 40.87 6.61 -9.40
N SER A 831 40.45 7.38 -8.40
CA SER A 831 40.06 8.77 -8.51
C SER A 831 41.02 9.58 -9.36
N SER A 832 40.57 10.13 -10.48
CA SER A 832 41.06 11.43 -10.99
C SER A 832 40.10 11.96 -12.05
N GLU A 833 39.64 13.16 -11.81
CA GLU A 833 39.06 14.06 -12.80
C GLU A 833 40.03 14.15 -13.99
N ASP A 834 39.51 13.84 -15.17
CA ASP A 834 39.91 14.39 -16.48
C ASP A 834 39.57 13.40 -17.58
N ASN A 835 38.41 13.60 -18.25
CA ASN A 835 38.30 13.40 -19.70
C ASN A 835 36.97 13.96 -20.20
N LYS A 836 36.99 15.23 -20.52
CA LYS A 836 36.06 15.83 -21.49
C LYS A 836 36.71 15.52 -22.86
N ASN A 837 36.03 14.72 -23.66
CA ASN A 837 36.03 14.48 -25.07
C ASN A 837 36.08 12.97 -25.39
N ASN A 838 34.89 12.37 -25.58
CA ASN A 838 34.78 11.21 -26.41
C ASN A 838 33.52 11.32 -27.27
N ASP A 839 33.78 11.45 -28.58
CA ASP A 839 32.81 11.27 -29.63
C ASP A 839 31.97 10.01 -29.41
N ALA A 840 30.63 10.17 -29.48
CA ALA A 840 29.67 9.09 -29.54
C ALA A 840 29.85 8.31 -30.88
N GLY A 841 30.90 7.52 -30.97
CA GLY A 841 31.02 6.53 -32.01
C GLY A 841 29.98 5.43 -31.77
N HIS A 842 29.06 5.23 -32.70
CA HIS A 842 28.18 4.06 -32.76
C HIS A 842 29.06 2.80 -32.69
N ALA A 843 28.95 2.07 -31.55
CA ALA A 843 29.62 0.78 -31.40
C ALA A 843 29.06 -0.17 -32.50
N ILE A 844 29.95 -0.80 -33.28
CA ILE A 844 29.52 -1.81 -34.23
C ILE A 844 28.85 -2.94 -33.45
N PRO A 845 27.55 -3.25 -33.72
CA PRO A 845 26.84 -4.29 -33.02
C PRO A 845 27.63 -5.62 -33.02
N PHE A 846 27.75 -6.26 -31.84
CA PHE A 846 28.41 -7.54 -31.67
C PHE A 846 29.89 -7.60 -32.09
N ALA A 847 30.65 -6.51 -32.02
CA ALA A 847 32.05 -6.41 -32.46
C ALA A 847 33.00 -7.45 -31.83
N ASP A 848 32.73 -7.90 -30.61
CA ASP A 848 33.53 -8.85 -29.83
C ASP A 848 33.09 -10.32 -30.03
N TRP A 849 32.03 -10.58 -30.79
CA TRP A 849 31.48 -11.92 -30.98
C TRP A 849 32.42 -12.84 -31.75
N GLN A 850 32.55 -14.09 -31.31
CA GLN A 850 33.19 -15.21 -32.03
C GLN A 850 32.27 -16.44 -31.97
N PRO A 851 32.45 -17.42 -32.91
CA PRO A 851 31.67 -18.66 -32.88
C PRO A 851 31.72 -19.34 -31.51
N GLY A 852 30.54 -19.67 -30.97
CA GLY A 852 30.36 -20.21 -29.63
C GLY A 852 30.04 -19.20 -28.54
N ASP A 853 30.11 -17.88 -28.84
CA ASP A 853 29.73 -16.79 -27.92
C ASP A 853 28.25 -16.43 -28.07
N THR A 854 27.66 -15.92 -26.96
CA THR A 854 26.40 -15.19 -27.01
C THR A 854 26.64 -13.74 -26.63
N CYS A 855 26.29 -12.80 -27.51
CA CYS A 855 26.38 -11.36 -27.23
C CYS A 855 24.98 -10.74 -27.14
N TYR A 856 24.82 -9.74 -26.28
CA TYR A 856 23.57 -9.06 -26.01
C TYR A 856 23.73 -7.56 -26.23
N GLU A 857 22.70 -6.93 -26.78
CA GLU A 857 22.60 -5.47 -26.93
C GLU A 857 21.36 -4.97 -26.23
N TRP A 858 21.41 -3.76 -25.67
CA TRP A 858 20.38 -3.17 -24.86
C TRP A 858 20.00 -1.80 -25.37
N LEU A 859 18.68 -1.51 -25.41
CA LEU A 859 18.14 -0.20 -25.71
C LEU A 859 18.44 0.77 -24.56
N ALA A 860 18.37 2.06 -24.85
CA ALA A 860 18.58 3.11 -23.84
C ALA A 860 17.58 3.08 -22.70
N ASN A 861 16.38 2.53 -22.91
CA ASN A 861 15.37 2.30 -21.87
C ASN A 861 15.61 1.03 -21.03
N GLY A 862 16.70 0.25 -21.31
CA GLY A 862 17.03 -0.96 -20.56
C GLY A 862 16.39 -2.24 -21.09
N MET A 863 15.66 -2.19 -22.20
CA MET A 863 15.12 -3.40 -22.85
C MET A 863 16.15 -4.07 -23.73
N LEU A 864 16.07 -5.41 -23.89
CA LEU A 864 16.99 -6.17 -24.72
C LEU A 864 16.76 -5.87 -26.20
N ALA A 865 17.72 -5.20 -26.87
CA ALA A 865 17.64 -4.85 -28.31
C ALA A 865 17.92 -6.02 -29.24
N GLY A 866 18.94 -6.83 -28.90
CA GLY A 866 19.36 -7.92 -29.79
C GLY A 866 20.23 -8.96 -29.10
N VAL A 867 20.30 -10.12 -29.74
CA VAL A 867 21.16 -11.23 -29.34
C VAL A 867 21.85 -11.81 -30.56
N LYS A 868 23.16 -12.01 -30.48
CA LYS A 868 23.92 -12.84 -31.44
C LYS A 868 24.23 -14.18 -30.78
N THR A 869 23.68 -15.22 -31.35
CA THR A 869 23.74 -16.60 -30.83
C THR A 869 25.09 -17.29 -31.12
N PRO A 870 25.43 -18.43 -30.46
CA PRO A 870 26.70 -19.12 -30.65
C PRO A 870 26.97 -19.61 -32.08
N ASP A 871 25.92 -19.85 -32.84
CA ASP A 871 25.99 -20.26 -34.28
C ASP A 871 25.99 -19.06 -35.24
N GLY A 872 26.03 -17.82 -34.70
CA GLY A 872 26.19 -16.60 -35.50
C GLY A 872 24.88 -15.96 -35.96
N ARG A 873 23.70 -16.55 -35.65
CA ARG A 873 22.41 -15.95 -35.98
C ARG A 873 22.18 -14.68 -35.16
N THR A 874 21.54 -13.70 -35.81
CA THR A 874 21.17 -12.45 -35.16
C THR A 874 19.67 -12.44 -34.88
N VAL A 875 19.31 -12.13 -33.64
CA VAL A 875 17.93 -11.95 -33.18
C VAL A 875 17.78 -10.51 -32.71
N SER A 876 16.82 -9.77 -33.23
CA SER A 876 16.47 -8.43 -32.74
C SER A 876 15.03 -8.38 -32.21
N PHE A 877 14.77 -7.43 -31.32
CA PHE A 877 13.48 -7.28 -30.64
C PHE A 877 12.98 -5.83 -30.73
N GLY A 878 11.70 -5.67 -31.05
CA GLY A 878 11.01 -4.40 -30.98
C GLY A 878 9.97 -4.42 -29.83
N TYR A 879 9.79 -3.28 -29.20
CA TYR A 879 8.90 -3.12 -28.03
C TYR A 879 7.96 -1.93 -28.25
N ASP A 880 6.80 -1.99 -27.59
CA ASP A 880 5.96 -0.80 -27.42
C ASP A 880 6.42 0.03 -26.20
N ALA A 881 5.82 1.20 -26.01
CA ALA A 881 6.11 2.09 -24.88
C ALA A 881 5.65 1.54 -23.51
N LEU A 882 4.95 0.42 -23.47
CA LEU A 882 4.60 -0.31 -22.24
C LEU A 882 5.61 -1.42 -21.91
N GLY A 883 6.71 -1.54 -22.69
CA GLY A 883 7.77 -2.52 -22.53
C GLY A 883 7.39 -3.93 -23.02
N ARG A 884 6.28 -4.08 -23.75
CA ARG A 884 5.85 -5.38 -24.29
C ARG A 884 6.51 -5.63 -25.65
N ARG A 885 7.04 -6.83 -25.86
CA ARG A 885 7.69 -7.19 -27.11
C ARG A 885 6.66 -7.31 -28.26
N VAL A 886 6.73 -6.41 -29.23
CA VAL A 886 5.82 -6.40 -30.39
C VAL A 886 6.40 -7.09 -31.62
N SER A 887 7.74 -7.26 -31.68
CA SER A 887 8.40 -8.00 -32.77
C SER A 887 9.65 -8.74 -32.31
N LYS A 888 9.95 -9.82 -33.02
CA LYS A 888 11.18 -10.59 -32.93
C LYS A 888 11.63 -10.92 -34.34
N THR A 889 12.82 -10.46 -34.76
CA THR A 889 13.39 -10.75 -36.07
C THR A 889 14.52 -11.75 -35.90
N VAL A 890 14.51 -12.83 -36.70
CA VAL A 890 15.56 -13.85 -36.73
C VAL A 890 16.00 -13.97 -38.17
N ASP A 891 17.26 -13.63 -38.46
CA ASP A 891 17.86 -13.71 -39.81
C ASP A 891 16.96 -13.06 -40.90
N GLY A 892 16.31 -11.93 -40.58
CA GLY A 892 15.44 -11.18 -41.49
C GLY A 892 13.97 -11.61 -41.48
N THR A 893 13.62 -12.74 -40.88
CA THR A 893 12.21 -13.15 -40.69
C THR A 893 11.64 -12.48 -39.46
N VAL A 894 10.55 -11.73 -39.63
CA VAL A 894 9.91 -10.97 -38.55
C VAL A 894 8.71 -11.74 -38.00
N ARG A 895 8.70 -12.01 -36.68
CA ARG A 895 7.55 -12.51 -35.93
C ARG A 895 6.96 -11.39 -35.10
N ARG A 896 5.65 -11.19 -35.18
CA ARG A 896 4.92 -10.16 -34.49
C ARG A 896 4.12 -10.74 -33.35
N PHE A 897 3.89 -9.92 -32.33
CA PHE A 897 3.15 -10.30 -31.12
C PHE A 897 2.01 -9.30 -30.89
N GLY A 898 0.81 -9.81 -30.71
CA GLY A 898 -0.37 -9.04 -30.34
C GLY A 898 -0.75 -9.36 -28.90
N TRP A 899 -1.03 -8.32 -28.14
CA TRP A 899 -1.22 -8.39 -26.70
C TRP A 899 -2.67 -8.12 -26.32
N ASP A 900 -3.09 -8.76 -25.24
CA ASP A 900 -4.26 -8.46 -24.44
C ASP A 900 -3.76 -8.06 -23.05
N GLY A 901 -3.67 -6.75 -22.79
CA GLY A 901 -2.96 -6.25 -21.62
C GLY A 901 -1.52 -6.77 -21.55
N ASN A 902 -1.18 -7.60 -20.58
CA ASN A 902 0.17 -8.17 -20.39
C ASN A 902 0.29 -9.64 -20.89
N VAL A 903 -0.70 -10.15 -21.61
CA VAL A 903 -0.71 -11.52 -22.12
C VAL A 903 -0.63 -11.52 -23.63
N VAL A 904 0.26 -12.34 -24.21
CA VAL A 904 0.33 -12.54 -25.66
C VAL A 904 -0.92 -13.28 -26.12
N LEU A 905 -1.73 -12.63 -26.98
CA LEU A 905 -2.95 -13.20 -27.55
C LEU A 905 -2.69 -13.79 -28.93
N HIS A 906 -1.85 -13.15 -29.73
CA HIS A 906 -1.53 -13.58 -31.09
C HIS A 906 -0.01 -13.55 -31.34
N GLU A 907 0.42 -14.46 -32.22
CA GLU A 907 1.77 -14.57 -32.74
C GLU A 907 1.65 -14.88 -34.24
N TRP A 908 2.30 -14.10 -35.13
CA TRP A 908 2.26 -14.29 -36.58
C TRP A 908 3.57 -13.79 -37.20
N ASP A 909 3.87 -14.29 -38.42
CA ASP A 909 5.05 -13.92 -39.24
C ASP A 909 4.75 -12.78 -40.21
#